data_c78e1435e5e19087b33cdb3bc65a0908
#
_entry.id   c78e1435e5e19087b33cdb3bc65a0908
#
_cell.length_a   1.000
_cell.length_b   1.000
_cell.length_c   1.000
_cell.angle_alpha   90.00
_cell.angle_beta   90.00
_cell.angle_gamma   90.00
#
_symmetry.space_group_name_H-M   'P 1'
#
loop_
_entity.id
_entity.type
_entity.pdbx_description
1 polymer ?
#
loop_
_entity_poly.entity_id
_entity_poly.type
_entity_poly.pdbx_seq_one_letter_code
_entity_poly.pdbx_strand_id
1 'polypeptide(L)'
;MKGLAKFFLQNRALSWLLLVLILGGGIFSYYNMGKLEDAPFTIKQAVVTTSYPGASPMEVQQQVTDVLEEAIQSLGELYYLKTDNRAGLSKITVYVKKEIRADEMQQLWDKLRRKVGDVQSKLPAGAGPSVVNDDFGDVLGVFYGLSSETHTYRELEDQAKRIKNELLNVKDVAKVELFGVQSRTIDITVNPALLSSTGVTMADIASAFERQNKVVDAGGLETSSHRLRVEASGSFSSLEELENLTVVSRQGEYFRLGEIAEISESYVRPARNLMKVGNVPGVGIAISTVSDGNVVEMAELVANRVSDLREEMPDRYNLDIIYDQGHESAVANEGFVWNLILSVLTVVAVLLFFIGFKNGILIGSGLIFSIFGTLIYMQFSGIALQRMSLAAIIIAMGMLVDNAIVVYDAALVNMQRGMRKRKAILDAVSGTSMPLLGATLIAVLTFLPVYLSPHITGEILSSLFIVIAVSLLLSWVLAITQNVFFVQEFVRRPRPDELKGELFSGRAYDLFRQALRWTIQRRYVVLGAMVLLLVIAGWGFRFIPQQFMPLLNKQYFSVDVWLPEGTRIEESDRQMTEMTAYLNSLEGVKKVSSFVGQTPPRYCLANAAYGPQPNYAQCLVEAETPEKSRELQAMLYDRLPEMFPDALVRVNSFEINSIPQALIEARFCGDDPEVLDSLTNLALEIMRKNPKVLNARNEWGNMALMIKADYDPVKAGRLNVGRHDMMNAVKAVNDGTAVGVYRDRDKKVPVLLHTDVKGSWDMESVEDLPIWNGRNSAPLGQVANGIGLAWEYPLVRTYDRKLSMAAQCDVKRGHTMKEVHSEIREEIERIRLPEGYTFFWDSQYKDQKEAMAALTKYFPLALIMLLVILVMLFGNFRQPLIIFLILLLSLIGMVFGLWVTGFQFGFFCIAGWLGLLGMIIKNVIVLLDEVNIQQKAGVEPYTAVIEATVSRARPVLMAALTTVFGSIPLLFDIVFGGMAATIVFGLSFATLLTLFVTPALYTVFYKISKRGE
;
A
#
# COMPACT_ATOMS: atom_id res chain seq x y z
N MET A 1 3.47 -19.15 -40.65
CA MET A 1 2.33 -19.70 -39.89
C MET A 1 1.78 -21.00 -40.50
N LYS A 2 1.51 -21.08 -41.84
CA LYS A 2 1.03 -22.34 -42.51
C LYS A 2 1.97 -23.55 -42.29
N GLY A 3 3.30 -23.34 -42.22
CA GLY A 3 4.29 -24.37 -41.91
C GLY A 3 4.16 -24.93 -40.49
N LEU A 4 3.96 -24.03 -39.48
CA LEU A 4 3.78 -24.44 -38.10
C LEU A 4 2.50 -25.26 -37.89
N ALA A 5 1.38 -24.78 -38.43
CA ALA A 5 0.12 -25.53 -38.38
C ALA A 5 0.25 -26.90 -39.07
N LYS A 6 0.94 -26.97 -40.24
CA LYS A 6 1.20 -28.22 -40.98
C LYS A 6 2.03 -29.20 -40.13
N PHE A 7 3.03 -28.72 -39.42
CA PHE A 7 3.88 -29.51 -38.53
C PHE A 7 3.07 -30.17 -37.40
N PHE A 8 2.23 -29.43 -36.71
CA PHE A 8 1.39 -29.97 -35.64
C PHE A 8 0.30 -30.93 -36.14
N LEU A 9 -0.24 -30.69 -37.33
CA LEU A 9 -1.17 -31.62 -38.00
C LEU A 9 -0.52 -32.93 -38.44
N GLN A 10 0.79 -32.93 -38.71
CA GLN A 10 1.53 -34.11 -39.13
C GLN A 10 2.03 -34.94 -37.94
N ASN A 11 2.43 -34.28 -36.84
CA ASN A 11 3.03 -34.91 -35.67
C ASN A 11 2.03 -35.02 -34.52
N ARG A 12 1.02 -35.88 -34.62
CA ARG A 12 -0.07 -36.04 -33.64
C ARG A 12 0.41 -36.35 -32.23
N ALA A 13 1.40 -37.26 -32.11
CA ALA A 13 1.93 -37.63 -30.78
C ALA A 13 2.60 -36.46 -30.08
N LEU A 14 3.35 -35.62 -30.81
CA LEU A 14 3.96 -34.41 -30.26
C LEU A 14 2.91 -33.37 -29.82
N SER A 15 1.83 -33.22 -30.60
CA SER A 15 0.72 -32.30 -30.25
C SER A 15 0.06 -32.73 -28.97
N TRP A 16 -0.23 -34.01 -28.76
CA TRP A 16 -0.78 -34.50 -27.48
C TRP A 16 0.20 -34.38 -26.34
N LEU A 17 1.50 -34.73 -26.57
CA LEU A 17 2.53 -34.58 -25.54
C LEU A 17 2.63 -33.12 -25.03
N LEU A 18 2.65 -32.15 -25.95
CA LEU A 18 2.71 -30.73 -25.59
C LEU A 18 1.50 -30.31 -24.73
N LEU A 19 0.29 -30.77 -25.10
CA LEU A 19 -0.92 -30.46 -24.35
C LEU A 19 -0.90 -31.06 -22.93
N VAL A 20 -0.42 -32.31 -22.81
CA VAL A 20 -0.26 -32.95 -21.48
C VAL A 20 0.80 -32.24 -20.67
N LEU A 21 1.91 -31.81 -21.28
CA LEU A 21 2.95 -31.01 -20.58
C LEU A 21 2.46 -29.64 -20.13
N ILE A 22 1.65 -28.94 -20.93
CA ILE A 22 1.05 -27.67 -20.54
C ILE A 22 0.08 -27.89 -19.36
N LEU A 23 -0.76 -28.93 -19.41
CA LEU A 23 -1.71 -29.22 -18.34
C LEU A 23 -0.98 -29.59 -17.04
N GLY A 24 -0.08 -30.59 -17.11
CA GLY A 24 0.68 -31.05 -15.95
C GLY A 24 1.60 -29.98 -15.38
N GLY A 25 2.31 -29.26 -16.26
CA GLY A 25 3.18 -28.15 -15.87
C GLY A 25 2.41 -26.99 -15.26
N GLY A 26 1.22 -26.67 -15.78
CA GLY A 26 0.37 -25.62 -15.22
C GLY A 26 -0.16 -25.95 -13.82
N ILE A 27 -0.57 -27.21 -13.62
CA ILE A 27 -0.98 -27.69 -12.27
C ILE A 27 0.21 -27.64 -11.32
N PHE A 28 1.37 -28.16 -11.73
CA PHE A 28 2.59 -28.10 -10.94
C PHE A 28 2.97 -26.66 -10.58
N SER A 29 2.89 -25.74 -11.55
CA SER A 29 3.19 -24.32 -11.33
C SER A 29 2.24 -23.69 -10.31
N TYR A 30 0.95 -23.98 -10.38
CA TYR A 30 -0.04 -23.45 -9.43
C TYR A 30 0.27 -23.82 -7.97
N TYR A 31 0.73 -25.05 -7.72
CA TYR A 31 1.05 -25.50 -6.37
C TYR A 31 2.40 -24.97 -5.85
N ASN A 32 3.38 -24.77 -6.76
CA ASN A 32 4.73 -24.36 -6.36
C ASN A 32 5.00 -22.85 -6.51
N MET A 33 4.02 -22.07 -6.97
CA MET A 33 4.13 -20.63 -7.13
C MET A 33 3.93 -19.92 -5.78
N GLY A 34 4.72 -18.87 -5.51
CA GLY A 34 4.53 -17.99 -4.37
C GLY A 34 3.12 -17.41 -4.36
N LYS A 35 2.51 -17.33 -3.19
CA LYS A 35 1.17 -16.75 -2.98
C LYS A 35 1.30 -15.53 -2.09
N LEU A 36 0.88 -14.39 -2.61
CA LEU A 36 0.88 -13.10 -1.92
C LEU A 36 -0.54 -12.51 -1.92
N GLU A 37 -0.80 -11.59 -1.03
CA GLU A 37 -2.06 -10.83 -1.05
C GLU A 37 -2.06 -9.80 -2.18
N ASP A 38 -1.03 -8.95 -2.20
CA ASP A 38 -0.88 -7.86 -3.16
C ASP A 38 0.43 -7.99 -3.95
N ALA A 39 0.52 -7.27 -5.08
CA ALA A 39 1.74 -7.22 -5.86
C ALA A 39 2.88 -6.54 -5.08
N PRO A 40 4.09 -7.07 -5.10
CA PRO A 40 5.24 -6.41 -4.53
C PRO A 40 5.52 -5.09 -5.25
N PHE A 41 5.92 -4.07 -4.50
CA PHE A 41 6.36 -2.79 -5.03
C PHE A 41 7.53 -2.26 -4.23
N THR A 42 8.28 -1.35 -4.83
CA THR A 42 9.49 -0.78 -4.22
C THR A 42 9.14 0.43 -3.37
N ILE A 43 9.54 0.40 -2.09
CA ILE A 43 9.40 1.55 -1.20
C ILE A 43 10.53 2.53 -1.49
N LYS A 44 10.16 3.69 -2.06
CA LYS A 44 11.11 4.71 -2.54
C LYS A 44 11.31 5.83 -1.52
N GLN A 45 11.46 5.42 -0.26
CA GLN A 45 11.67 6.34 0.85
C GLN A 45 12.49 5.67 1.96
N ALA A 46 13.27 6.48 2.68
CA ALA A 46 13.99 6.09 3.89
C ALA A 46 13.79 7.14 4.98
N VAL A 47 13.96 6.73 6.23
CA VAL A 47 13.81 7.60 7.38
C VAL A 47 15.17 7.77 8.07
N VAL A 48 15.58 9.02 8.30
CA VAL A 48 16.76 9.36 9.09
C VAL A 48 16.28 9.93 10.42
N THR A 49 16.69 9.32 11.52
CA THR A 49 16.34 9.78 12.88
C THR A 49 17.60 10.17 13.64
N THR A 50 17.51 11.30 14.34
CA THR A 50 18.61 11.83 15.17
C THR A 50 18.04 12.34 16.47
N SER A 51 18.55 11.86 17.61
CA SER A 51 18.16 12.35 18.92
C SER A 51 19.00 13.58 19.29
N TYR A 52 18.36 14.60 19.87
CA TYR A 52 19.03 15.75 20.44
C TYR A 52 18.32 16.13 21.76
N PRO A 53 18.53 15.36 22.84
CA PRO A 53 17.81 15.54 24.09
C PRO A 53 17.97 16.94 24.67
N GLY A 54 16.87 17.53 25.11
CA GLY A 54 16.82 18.86 25.73
C GLY A 54 16.65 20.03 24.76
N ALA A 55 16.70 19.78 23.44
CA ALA A 55 16.45 20.82 22.44
C ALA A 55 14.95 20.94 22.14
N SER A 56 14.47 22.17 21.98
CA SER A 56 13.11 22.46 21.51
C SER A 56 12.92 22.02 20.06
N PRO A 57 11.68 21.85 19.57
CA PRO A 57 11.43 21.46 18.16
C PRO A 57 12.08 22.39 17.14
N MET A 58 12.11 23.69 17.43
CA MET A 58 12.76 24.68 16.56
C MET A 58 14.29 24.57 16.58
N GLU A 59 14.90 24.36 17.77
CA GLU A 59 16.35 24.13 17.86
C GLU A 59 16.78 22.84 17.18
N VAL A 60 15.99 21.77 17.30
CA VAL A 60 16.19 20.51 16.57
C VAL A 60 16.19 20.78 15.07
N GLN A 61 15.21 21.54 14.57
CA GLN A 61 15.11 21.89 13.17
C GLN A 61 16.35 22.67 12.68
N GLN A 62 16.75 23.70 13.42
CA GLN A 62 17.83 24.62 13.01
C GLN A 62 19.24 24.03 13.15
N GLN A 63 19.48 23.25 14.21
CA GLN A 63 20.83 22.80 14.55
C GLN A 63 21.13 21.37 14.08
N VAL A 64 20.12 20.52 13.91
CA VAL A 64 20.30 19.11 13.51
C VAL A 64 19.72 18.86 12.14
N THR A 65 18.44 19.21 11.96
CA THR A 65 17.70 18.83 10.76
C THR A 65 18.21 19.57 9.53
N ASP A 66 18.41 20.88 9.60
CA ASP A 66 18.90 21.68 8.47
C ASP A 66 20.28 21.23 7.98
N VAL A 67 21.18 20.88 8.91
CA VAL A 67 22.52 20.33 8.59
C VAL A 67 22.43 19.00 7.84
N LEU A 68 21.52 18.13 8.28
CA LEU A 68 21.29 16.83 7.63
C LEU A 68 20.58 16.99 6.29
N GLU A 69 19.55 17.83 6.21
CA GLU A 69 18.83 18.12 4.96
C GLU A 69 19.77 18.69 3.89
N GLU A 70 20.71 19.60 4.25
CA GLU A 70 21.70 20.12 3.32
C GLU A 70 22.58 19.02 2.74
N ALA A 71 23.03 18.10 3.57
CA ALA A 71 23.84 16.98 3.11
C ALA A 71 23.02 16.04 2.21
N ILE A 72 21.77 15.74 2.58
CA ILE A 72 20.88 14.84 1.83
C ILE A 72 20.49 15.46 0.49
N GLN A 73 20.27 16.77 0.40
CA GLN A 73 19.97 17.46 -0.87
C GLN A 73 21.05 17.29 -1.94
N SER A 74 22.26 16.96 -1.55
CA SER A 74 23.34 16.65 -2.50
C SER A 74 23.18 15.30 -3.22
N LEU A 75 22.15 14.50 -2.90
CA LEU A 75 21.80 13.28 -3.63
C LEU A 75 21.11 13.62 -4.95
N GLY A 76 21.70 13.22 -6.08
CA GLY A 76 21.13 13.47 -7.41
C GLY A 76 19.79 12.79 -7.68
N GLU A 77 19.51 11.73 -6.93
CA GLU A 77 18.31 10.88 -7.00
C GLU A 77 17.18 11.35 -6.07
N LEU A 78 17.40 12.42 -5.29
CA LEU A 78 16.40 12.98 -4.38
C LEU A 78 15.18 13.51 -5.16
N TYR A 79 13.99 13.26 -4.60
CA TYR A 79 12.74 13.84 -5.10
C TYR A 79 12.32 15.02 -4.22
N TYR A 80 12.08 14.79 -2.91
CA TYR A 80 11.84 15.82 -1.89
C TYR A 80 12.12 15.27 -0.49
N LEU A 81 12.21 16.18 0.49
CA LEU A 81 12.37 15.88 1.91
C LEU A 81 11.12 16.34 2.69
N LYS A 82 10.70 15.54 3.66
CA LYS A 82 9.75 15.95 4.70
C LYS A 82 10.35 15.67 6.06
N THR A 83 10.17 16.58 7.01
CA THR A 83 10.68 16.39 8.36
C THR A 83 9.63 16.55 9.43
N ASP A 84 9.80 15.81 10.51
CA ASP A 84 9.05 15.96 11.75
C ASP A 84 10.08 16.26 12.86
N ASN A 85 10.12 17.51 13.36
CA ASN A 85 11.00 17.93 14.42
C ASN A 85 10.16 18.09 15.70
N ARG A 86 10.46 17.26 16.69
CA ARG A 86 9.84 17.30 18.02
C ARG A 86 10.91 17.63 19.06
N ALA A 87 10.51 17.95 20.28
CA ALA A 87 11.47 18.16 21.37
C ALA A 87 12.41 16.94 21.48
N GLY A 88 13.70 17.19 21.32
CA GLY A 88 14.73 16.16 21.40
C GLY A 88 14.85 15.17 20.25
N LEU A 89 14.07 15.29 19.17
CA LEU A 89 14.05 14.31 18.08
C LEU A 89 13.88 14.95 16.70
N SER A 90 14.80 14.68 15.82
CA SER A 90 14.71 14.95 14.37
C SER A 90 14.34 13.67 13.63
N LYS A 91 13.32 13.72 12.78
CA LYS A 91 12.95 12.65 11.85
C LYS A 91 12.86 13.24 10.44
N ILE A 92 13.71 12.81 9.54
CA ILE A 92 13.74 13.21 8.14
C ILE A 92 13.27 12.04 7.28
N THR A 93 12.20 12.23 6.53
CA THR A 93 11.77 11.26 5.52
C THR A 93 12.31 11.69 4.16
N VAL A 94 13.14 10.85 3.58
CA VAL A 94 13.83 11.07 2.29
C VAL A 94 13.03 10.35 1.22
N TYR A 95 12.44 11.10 0.31
CA TYR A 95 11.74 10.56 -0.86
C TYR A 95 12.64 10.64 -2.09
N VAL A 96 12.82 9.52 -2.79
CA VAL A 96 13.66 9.46 -3.98
C VAL A 96 12.80 9.39 -5.25
N LYS A 97 13.43 9.72 -6.39
CA LYS A 97 12.75 9.79 -7.69
C LYS A 97 12.06 8.46 -8.03
N LYS A 98 10.88 8.56 -8.59
CA LYS A 98 10.01 7.42 -8.89
C LYS A 98 10.55 6.50 -9.98
N GLU A 99 11.44 7.00 -10.83
CA GLU A 99 12.08 6.28 -11.93
C GLU A 99 13.15 5.26 -11.48
N ILE A 100 13.61 5.35 -10.23
CA ILE A 100 14.64 4.46 -9.69
C ILE A 100 14.10 3.04 -9.54
N ARG A 101 14.86 2.06 -9.97
CA ARG A 101 14.48 0.65 -9.94
C ARG A 101 14.83 0.00 -8.59
N ALA A 102 14.18 -1.11 -8.29
CA ALA A 102 14.38 -1.85 -7.06
C ALA A 102 15.84 -2.29 -6.85
N ASP A 103 16.54 -2.70 -7.91
CA ASP A 103 17.93 -3.14 -7.89
C ASP A 103 18.92 -2.00 -7.60
N GLU A 104 18.54 -0.75 -7.84
CA GLU A 104 19.35 0.43 -7.56
C GLU A 104 19.18 0.98 -6.13
N MET A 105 18.09 0.58 -5.45
CA MET A 105 17.71 1.17 -4.16
C MET A 105 18.74 0.94 -3.06
N GLN A 106 19.31 -0.27 -2.96
CA GLN A 106 20.27 -0.59 -1.91
C GLN A 106 21.52 0.29 -2.02
N GLN A 107 22.05 0.46 -3.24
CA GLN A 107 23.19 1.34 -3.46
C GLN A 107 22.88 2.81 -3.12
N LEU A 108 21.65 3.23 -3.37
CA LEU A 108 21.20 4.58 -3.03
C LEU A 108 21.12 4.80 -1.52
N TRP A 109 20.61 3.80 -0.76
CA TRP A 109 20.60 3.87 0.70
C TRP A 109 22.01 3.86 1.30
N ASP A 110 22.96 3.17 0.69
CA ASP A 110 24.35 3.24 1.09
C ASP A 110 24.97 4.63 0.83
N LYS A 111 24.61 5.28 -0.30
CA LYS A 111 24.98 6.68 -0.54
C LYS A 111 24.38 7.62 0.52
N LEU A 112 23.11 7.39 0.90
CA LEU A 112 22.44 8.17 1.93
C LEU A 112 23.15 8.00 3.29
N ARG A 113 23.45 6.76 3.72
CA ARG A 113 24.18 6.48 4.96
C ARG A 113 25.53 7.19 5.00
N ARG A 114 26.27 7.16 3.89
CA ARG A 114 27.55 7.86 3.79
C ARG A 114 27.38 9.37 3.91
N LYS A 115 26.42 9.98 3.19
CA LYS A 115 26.14 11.43 3.26
C LYS A 115 25.77 11.89 4.67
N VAL A 116 24.91 11.11 5.33
CA VAL A 116 24.51 11.35 6.73
C VAL A 116 25.72 11.15 7.67
N GLY A 117 26.54 10.13 7.43
CA GLY A 117 27.75 9.86 8.21
C GLY A 117 28.80 10.97 8.11
N ASP A 118 29.01 11.52 6.91
CA ASP A 118 30.02 12.57 6.65
C ASP A 118 29.77 13.87 7.44
N VAL A 119 28.54 14.14 7.83
CA VAL A 119 28.18 15.38 8.55
C VAL A 119 27.95 15.21 10.04
N GLN A 120 28.15 14.00 10.60
CA GLN A 120 27.95 13.75 12.04
C GLN A 120 28.80 14.67 12.92
N SER A 121 30.04 14.99 12.50
CA SER A 121 30.93 15.88 13.22
C SER A 121 30.49 17.36 13.23
N LYS A 122 29.55 17.74 12.35
CA LYS A 122 28.99 19.09 12.30
C LYS A 122 27.77 19.26 13.22
N LEU A 123 27.21 18.16 13.70
CA LEU A 123 26.07 18.19 14.62
C LEU A 123 26.52 18.73 15.99
N PRO A 124 25.61 19.39 16.73
CA PRO A 124 25.92 19.93 18.04
C PRO A 124 26.30 18.82 19.03
N ALA A 125 27.11 19.17 20.02
CA ALA A 125 27.47 18.26 21.11
C ALA A 125 26.20 17.82 21.85
N GLY A 126 26.05 16.51 22.05
CA GLY A 126 24.84 15.92 22.67
C GLY A 126 23.78 15.45 21.65
N ALA A 127 23.91 15.83 20.39
CA ALA A 127 23.14 15.14 19.35
C ALA A 127 23.66 13.71 19.19
N GLY A 128 22.74 12.75 19.25
CA GLY A 128 23.08 11.34 19.04
C GLY A 128 23.50 11.03 17.60
N PRO A 129 24.05 9.86 17.33
CA PRO A 129 24.33 9.45 15.97
C PRO A 129 23.02 9.36 15.18
N SER A 130 23.06 9.85 13.93
CA SER A 130 21.93 9.73 13.02
C SER A 130 21.79 8.28 12.51
N VAL A 131 20.60 7.72 12.61
CA VAL A 131 20.29 6.37 12.17
C VAL A 131 19.46 6.44 10.90
N VAL A 132 19.90 5.77 9.85
CA VAL A 132 19.17 5.64 8.57
C VAL A 132 18.42 4.32 8.58
N ASN A 133 17.11 4.37 8.50
CA ASN A 133 16.22 3.21 8.39
C ASN A 133 15.59 3.18 6.99
N ASP A 134 15.93 2.19 6.22
CA ASP A 134 15.40 1.90 4.88
C ASP A 134 14.39 0.74 4.88
N ASP A 135 14.27 0.01 5.99
CA ASP A 135 13.36 -1.13 6.19
C ASP A 135 12.03 -0.74 6.85
N PHE A 136 11.80 0.55 7.12
CA PHE A 136 10.62 1.00 7.88
C PHE A 136 9.30 0.68 7.17
N GLY A 137 9.34 0.35 5.90
CA GLY A 137 8.20 0.00 5.07
C GLY A 137 7.90 -1.49 4.99
N ASP A 138 8.73 -2.34 5.61
CA ASP A 138 8.50 -3.77 5.62
C ASP A 138 7.15 -4.12 6.26
N VAL A 139 6.44 -5.06 5.65
CA VAL A 139 5.19 -5.58 6.18
C VAL A 139 5.49 -6.79 7.05
N LEU A 140 5.15 -6.67 8.34
CA LEU A 140 5.23 -7.76 9.31
C LEU A 140 3.84 -8.40 9.42
N GLY A 141 3.44 -9.12 8.36
CA GLY A 141 2.06 -9.52 8.10
C GLY A 141 1.49 -10.59 9.04
N VAL A 142 2.31 -11.29 9.83
CA VAL A 142 1.84 -12.22 10.86
C VAL A 142 2.16 -11.61 12.22
N PHE A 143 1.13 -11.26 12.97
CA PHE A 143 1.28 -10.52 14.22
C PHE A 143 0.56 -11.21 15.37
N TYR A 144 1.32 -11.64 16.36
CA TYR A 144 0.85 -12.26 17.59
C TYR A 144 0.97 -11.29 18.76
N GLY A 145 0.08 -11.43 19.75
CA GLY A 145 0.14 -10.76 21.04
C GLY A 145 0.31 -11.76 22.16
N LEU A 146 1.40 -11.66 22.88
CA LEU A 146 1.64 -12.40 24.12
C LEU A 146 1.17 -11.55 25.29
N SER A 147 0.14 -11.97 26.02
CA SER A 147 -0.47 -11.22 27.11
C SER A 147 -0.59 -12.05 28.39
N SER A 148 -0.62 -11.37 29.53
CA SER A 148 -0.85 -11.99 30.84
C SER A 148 -1.35 -10.98 31.85
N GLU A 149 -2.28 -11.39 32.71
CA GLU A 149 -2.78 -10.58 33.84
C GLU A 149 -1.87 -10.64 35.06
N THR A 150 -1.00 -11.65 35.15
CA THR A 150 -0.23 -11.96 36.36
C THR A 150 1.27 -11.78 36.22
N HIS A 151 1.78 -11.83 34.98
CA HIS A 151 3.21 -11.74 34.72
C HIS A 151 3.65 -10.30 34.45
N THR A 152 4.87 -9.98 34.90
CA THR A 152 5.49 -8.68 34.66
C THR A 152 5.92 -8.50 33.21
N TYR A 153 6.13 -7.25 32.76
CA TYR A 153 6.69 -6.98 31.43
C TYR A 153 8.06 -7.65 31.21
N ARG A 154 8.85 -7.87 32.27
CA ARG A 154 10.12 -8.62 32.22
C ARG A 154 9.88 -10.06 31.77
N GLU A 155 8.95 -10.74 32.43
CA GLU A 155 8.61 -12.13 32.14
C GLU A 155 7.97 -12.27 30.75
N LEU A 156 7.12 -11.31 30.35
CA LEU A 156 6.57 -11.22 29.01
C LEU A 156 7.67 -11.03 27.95
N GLU A 157 8.65 -10.16 28.20
CA GLU A 157 9.78 -9.94 27.29
C GLU A 157 10.64 -11.20 27.14
N ASP A 158 10.99 -11.85 28.25
CA ASP A 158 11.83 -13.04 28.22
C ASP A 158 11.15 -14.21 27.47
N GLN A 159 9.83 -14.37 27.68
CA GLN A 159 9.04 -15.35 26.93
C GLN A 159 8.88 -14.96 25.44
N ALA A 160 8.63 -13.69 25.14
CA ALA A 160 8.53 -13.20 23.77
C ALA A 160 9.87 -13.37 23.00
N LYS A 161 11.02 -13.15 23.67
CA LYS A 161 12.35 -13.41 23.08
C LYS A 161 12.56 -14.89 22.78
N ARG A 162 12.13 -15.79 23.68
CA ARG A 162 12.17 -17.23 23.43
C ARG A 162 11.38 -17.60 22.20
N ILE A 163 10.13 -17.12 22.12
CA ILE A 163 9.27 -17.34 20.95
C ILE A 163 9.91 -16.76 19.68
N LYS A 164 10.42 -15.52 19.73
CA LYS A 164 11.11 -14.89 18.61
C LYS A 164 12.24 -15.76 18.06
N ASN A 165 13.11 -16.30 18.94
CA ASN A 165 14.25 -17.11 18.52
C ASN A 165 13.83 -18.43 17.86
N GLU A 166 12.74 -19.03 18.32
CA GLU A 166 12.16 -20.22 17.71
C GLU A 166 11.53 -19.93 16.33
N LEU A 167 10.81 -18.80 16.21
CA LEU A 167 10.17 -18.41 14.97
C LEU A 167 11.15 -17.98 13.87
N LEU A 168 12.32 -17.45 14.23
CA LEU A 168 13.37 -17.12 13.25
C LEU A 168 13.93 -18.34 12.51
N ASN A 169 13.73 -19.55 13.04
CA ASN A 169 14.15 -20.81 12.42
C ASN A 169 13.08 -21.40 11.48
N VAL A 170 11.90 -20.80 11.39
CA VAL A 170 10.82 -21.26 10.51
C VAL A 170 11.14 -20.83 9.07
N LYS A 171 10.86 -21.73 8.12
CA LYS A 171 11.05 -21.47 6.68
C LYS A 171 10.32 -20.20 6.23
N ASP A 172 10.97 -19.43 5.38
CA ASP A 172 10.46 -18.19 4.78
C ASP A 172 10.22 -17.03 5.76
N VAL A 173 10.58 -17.15 7.04
CA VAL A 173 10.60 -16.04 7.99
C VAL A 173 11.87 -15.22 7.75
N ALA A 174 11.69 -13.92 7.43
CA ALA A 174 12.80 -12.99 7.24
C ALA A 174 13.19 -12.28 8.54
N LYS A 175 12.21 -11.82 9.32
CA LYS A 175 12.43 -10.95 10.47
C LYS A 175 11.33 -11.16 11.49
N VAL A 176 11.69 -11.07 12.76
CA VAL A 176 10.74 -11.06 13.89
C VAL A 176 11.03 -9.86 14.77
N GLU A 177 10.07 -8.97 14.93
CA GLU A 177 10.16 -7.78 15.78
C GLU A 177 9.24 -7.90 17.00
N LEU A 178 9.71 -7.35 18.12
CA LEU A 178 8.93 -7.24 19.34
C LEU A 178 8.39 -5.81 19.48
N PHE A 179 7.15 -5.69 19.94
CA PHE A 179 6.48 -4.42 20.16
C PHE A 179 5.86 -4.36 21.56
N GLY A 180 5.82 -3.20 22.20
CA GLY A 180 5.24 -3.04 23.53
C GLY A 180 6.16 -3.49 24.66
N VAL A 181 7.40 -3.88 24.35
CA VAL A 181 8.42 -4.24 25.35
C VAL A 181 8.79 -2.99 26.15
N GLN A 182 8.72 -3.11 27.49
CA GLN A 182 9.10 -2.02 28.39
C GLN A 182 10.58 -2.12 28.75
N SER A 183 11.33 -1.05 28.52
CA SER A 183 12.74 -1.00 28.88
C SER A 183 12.88 -0.94 30.39
N ARG A 184 13.58 -1.92 30.95
CA ARG A 184 13.85 -2.00 32.41
C ARG A 184 14.80 -0.91 32.86
N THR A 185 14.64 -0.45 34.09
CA THR A 185 15.57 0.41 34.84
C THR A 185 15.81 -0.12 36.23
N ILE A 186 16.93 0.26 36.82
CA ILE A 186 17.14 0.19 38.25
C ILE A 186 17.04 1.64 38.75
N ASP A 187 16.01 1.91 39.55
CA ASP A 187 15.77 3.24 40.10
C ASP A 187 16.37 3.31 41.49
N ILE A 188 17.25 4.29 41.69
CA ILE A 188 17.84 4.67 42.99
C ILE A 188 17.16 5.97 43.43
N THR A 189 16.28 5.88 44.37
CA THR A 189 15.51 7.02 44.86
C THR A 189 16.10 7.56 46.17
N VAL A 190 16.56 8.80 46.18
CA VAL A 190 17.21 9.42 47.33
C VAL A 190 16.33 10.50 47.95
N ASN A 191 16.33 10.57 49.25
CA ASN A 191 15.64 11.63 50.02
C ASN A 191 16.61 12.81 50.20
N PRO A 192 16.26 14.03 49.70
CA PRO A 192 17.08 15.24 49.85
C PRO A 192 17.46 15.59 51.29
N ALA A 193 16.56 15.39 52.23
CA ALA A 193 16.82 15.69 53.65
C ALA A 193 17.87 14.71 54.21
N LEU A 194 17.82 13.43 53.83
CA LEU A 194 18.79 12.41 54.23
C LEU A 194 20.18 12.67 53.63
N LEU A 195 20.22 13.08 52.36
CA LEU A 195 21.49 13.46 51.69
C LEU A 195 22.14 14.65 52.38
N SER A 196 21.33 15.67 52.75
CA SER A 196 21.81 16.85 53.46
C SER A 196 22.35 16.52 54.84
N SER A 197 21.72 15.59 55.58
CA SER A 197 22.14 15.22 56.95
C SER A 197 23.41 14.34 56.95
N THR A 198 23.59 13.47 55.90
CA THR A 198 24.76 12.60 55.76
C THR A 198 25.94 13.26 55.05
N GLY A 199 25.75 14.43 54.46
CA GLY A 199 26.74 15.14 53.67
C GLY A 199 27.14 14.40 52.38
N VAL A 200 26.29 13.47 51.90
CA VAL A 200 26.43 12.77 50.64
C VAL A 200 25.67 13.55 49.55
N THR A 201 26.20 13.57 48.35
CA THR A 201 25.56 14.23 47.20
C THR A 201 25.24 13.21 46.10
N MET A 202 24.33 13.64 45.18
CA MET A 202 24.02 12.85 43.97
C MET A 202 25.28 12.54 43.16
N ALA A 203 26.25 13.49 43.12
CA ALA A 203 27.51 13.31 42.43
C ALA A 203 28.42 12.27 43.11
N ASP A 204 28.39 12.17 44.45
CA ASP A 204 29.14 11.16 45.17
C ASP A 204 28.62 9.77 44.90
N ILE A 205 27.30 9.59 44.82
CA ILE A 205 26.64 8.34 44.45
C ILE A 205 27.03 7.95 42.99
N ALA A 206 26.89 8.89 42.05
CA ALA A 206 27.26 8.69 40.64
C ALA A 206 28.75 8.29 40.51
N SER A 207 29.64 8.98 41.24
CA SER A 207 31.07 8.72 41.22
C SER A 207 31.41 7.37 41.86
N ALA A 208 30.73 6.96 42.91
CA ALA A 208 30.90 5.64 43.52
C ALA A 208 30.51 4.53 42.54
N PHE A 209 29.36 4.73 41.85
CA PHE A 209 28.91 3.81 40.82
C PHE A 209 29.88 3.73 39.65
N GLU A 210 30.33 4.85 39.10
CA GLU A 210 31.27 4.90 38.01
C GLU A 210 32.61 4.20 38.31
N ARG A 211 33.13 4.32 39.52
CA ARG A 211 34.38 3.71 39.94
C ARG A 211 34.28 2.18 40.06
N GLN A 212 33.14 1.65 40.49
CA GLN A 212 32.99 0.21 40.78
C GLN A 212 32.37 -0.58 39.63
N ASN A 213 31.69 0.07 38.67
CA ASN A 213 30.97 -0.57 37.56
C ASN A 213 31.72 -0.50 36.23
N LYS A 214 33.05 -0.58 36.25
CA LYS A 214 33.86 -0.58 35.02
C LYS A 214 34.41 -1.97 34.72
N VAL A 215 34.24 -2.44 33.49
CA VAL A 215 35.00 -3.58 32.97
C VAL A 215 36.35 -3.05 32.50
N VAL A 216 37.41 -3.43 33.16
CA VAL A 216 38.78 -2.96 32.86
C VAL A 216 39.62 -4.16 32.48
N ASP A 217 40.42 -4.03 31.43
CA ASP A 217 41.41 -5.04 31.07
C ASP A 217 42.57 -4.98 32.06
N ALA A 218 42.71 -6.01 32.86
CA ALA A 218 43.80 -6.15 33.83
C ALA A 218 45.03 -6.85 33.24
N GLY A 219 45.01 -7.17 31.94
CA GLY A 219 46.11 -7.88 31.27
C GLY A 219 46.26 -9.34 31.73
N GLY A 220 47.50 -9.82 31.82
CA GLY A 220 47.79 -11.16 32.23
C GLY A 220 49.11 -11.25 32.98
N LEU A 221 49.19 -12.17 33.96
CA LEU A 221 50.41 -12.52 34.68
C LEU A 221 51.11 -13.67 33.94
N GLU A 222 52.41 -13.49 33.68
CA GLU A 222 53.22 -14.52 33.06
C GLU A 222 53.89 -15.37 34.15
N THR A 223 53.72 -16.69 34.09
CA THR A 223 54.42 -17.68 34.86
C THR A 223 55.44 -18.32 33.95
N SER A 224 56.27 -19.24 34.50
CA SER A 224 57.32 -19.94 33.74
C SER A 224 56.80 -20.72 32.52
N SER A 225 55.53 -21.08 32.49
CA SER A 225 54.95 -21.92 31.43
C SER A 225 53.55 -21.44 30.89
N HIS A 226 52.93 -20.47 31.57
CA HIS A 226 51.54 -20.02 31.22
C HIS A 226 51.39 -18.52 31.37
N ARG A 227 50.55 -17.95 30.51
CA ARG A 227 50.03 -16.61 30.70
C ARG A 227 48.63 -16.72 31.28
N LEU A 228 48.44 -16.28 32.50
CA LEU A 228 47.16 -16.31 33.21
C LEU A 228 46.46 -14.98 33.03
N ARG A 229 45.27 -15.02 32.51
CA ARG A 229 44.43 -13.82 32.43
C ARG A 229 44.04 -13.40 33.84
N VAL A 230 44.19 -12.10 34.10
CA VAL A 230 43.68 -11.51 35.35
C VAL A 230 42.31 -10.93 35.07
N GLU A 231 41.32 -11.28 35.86
CA GLU A 231 40.00 -10.75 35.81
C GLU A 231 39.60 -10.24 37.20
N ALA A 232 39.23 -8.96 37.26
CA ALA A 232 38.61 -8.41 38.44
C ALA A 232 37.08 -8.43 38.22
N SER A 233 36.36 -9.09 39.09
CA SER A 233 34.92 -9.02 39.16
C SER A 233 34.50 -7.56 39.39
N GLY A 234 33.80 -6.93 38.46
CA GLY A 234 33.60 -5.48 38.57
C GLY A 234 32.24 -4.98 38.05
N SER A 235 31.35 -5.88 37.67
CA SER A 235 29.99 -5.49 37.31
C SER A 235 28.99 -6.01 38.32
N PHE A 236 28.05 -5.15 38.71
CA PHE A 236 26.98 -5.58 39.62
C PHE A 236 26.09 -6.62 38.91
N SER A 237 25.87 -7.74 39.65
CA SER A 237 25.08 -8.89 39.19
C SER A 237 23.79 -9.10 39.99
N SER A 238 23.63 -8.39 41.11
CA SER A 238 22.43 -8.43 41.95
C SER A 238 22.07 -7.05 42.51
N LEU A 239 20.82 -6.86 42.92
CA LEU A 239 20.38 -5.62 43.61
C LEU A 239 21.05 -5.52 44.97
N GLU A 240 21.31 -6.61 45.67
CA GLU A 240 22.01 -6.67 46.96
C GLU A 240 23.44 -6.12 46.87
N GLU A 241 24.15 -6.38 45.77
CA GLU A 241 25.45 -5.75 45.52
C GLU A 241 25.36 -4.23 45.35
N LEU A 242 24.27 -3.73 44.76
CA LEU A 242 24.01 -2.30 44.64
C LEU A 242 23.68 -1.68 46.02
N GLU A 243 22.88 -2.34 46.83
CA GLU A 243 22.55 -1.90 48.18
C GLU A 243 23.82 -1.79 49.06
N ASN A 244 24.75 -2.71 48.86
CA ASN A 244 26.05 -2.75 49.59
C ASN A 244 27.11 -1.83 48.97
N LEU A 245 26.82 -1.08 47.88
CA LEU A 245 27.72 -0.11 47.27
C LEU A 245 28.11 0.94 48.32
N THR A 246 29.41 1.07 48.58
CA THR A 246 29.94 2.05 49.53
C THR A 246 30.07 3.41 48.87
N VAL A 247 29.35 4.38 49.42
CA VAL A 247 29.41 5.81 49.08
C VAL A 247 30.19 6.54 50.19
N VAL A 248 31.14 7.37 49.80
CA VAL A 248 31.97 8.12 50.75
C VAL A 248 31.43 9.54 50.81
N SER A 249 31.02 9.98 52.02
CA SER A 249 30.61 11.39 52.19
C SER A 249 31.84 12.31 52.13
N ARG A 250 31.58 13.61 51.99
CA ARG A 250 32.66 14.60 51.96
C ARG A 250 33.41 14.75 53.30
N GLN A 251 32.76 14.31 54.35
CA GLN A 251 33.41 14.30 55.69
C GLN A 251 34.28 13.08 55.90
N GLY A 252 34.33 12.17 54.87
CA GLY A 252 35.08 10.95 54.93
C GLY A 252 34.35 9.78 55.60
N GLU A 253 33.04 9.94 55.85
CA GLU A 253 32.22 8.84 56.41
C GLU A 253 31.75 7.92 55.29
N TYR A 254 31.58 6.66 55.59
CA TYR A 254 31.21 5.58 54.68
C TYR A 254 29.77 5.17 54.95
N PHE A 255 28.96 5.24 53.91
CA PHE A 255 27.57 4.78 53.93
C PHE A 255 27.37 3.69 52.91
N ARG A 256 26.50 2.73 53.18
CA ARG A 256 25.97 1.81 52.15
C ARG A 256 24.86 2.52 51.37
N LEU A 257 24.80 2.29 50.07
CA LEU A 257 23.81 2.92 49.26
C LEU A 257 22.37 2.64 49.76
N GLY A 258 22.10 1.38 50.20
CA GLY A 258 20.80 0.99 50.77
C GLY A 258 20.43 1.65 52.08
N GLU A 259 21.39 2.33 52.77
CA GLU A 259 21.10 3.13 53.97
C GLU A 259 20.63 4.54 53.70
N ILE A 260 20.97 5.06 52.48
CA ILE A 260 20.70 6.45 52.08
C ILE A 260 19.75 6.57 50.88
N ALA A 261 19.40 5.43 50.20
CA ALA A 261 18.56 5.39 49.03
C ALA A 261 17.72 4.11 49.02
N GLU A 262 16.52 4.24 48.43
CA GLU A 262 15.67 3.11 48.07
C GLU A 262 16.05 2.60 46.66
N ILE A 263 16.31 1.30 46.49
CA ILE A 263 16.69 0.70 45.22
C ILE A 263 15.59 -0.24 44.79
N SER A 264 15.05 0.00 43.56
CA SER A 264 13.99 -0.81 43.02
C SER A 264 14.16 -1.06 41.52
N GLU A 265 13.66 -2.22 41.08
CA GLU A 265 13.54 -2.51 39.66
C GLU A 265 12.27 -1.85 39.12
N SER A 266 12.40 -1.13 38.03
CA SER A 266 11.32 -0.36 37.42
C SER A 266 11.42 -0.42 35.88
N TYR A 267 10.66 0.45 35.23
CA TYR A 267 10.69 0.63 33.78
C TYR A 267 10.90 2.10 33.44
N VAL A 268 11.51 2.37 32.28
CA VAL A 268 11.72 3.74 31.77
C VAL A 268 10.39 4.50 31.73
N ARG A 269 10.34 5.67 32.34
CA ARG A 269 9.20 6.58 32.32
C ARG A 269 9.58 7.89 31.64
N PRO A 270 8.68 8.47 30.79
CA PRO A 270 7.42 7.88 30.34
C PRO A 270 7.67 6.65 29.44
N ALA A 271 6.72 5.70 29.42
CA ALA A 271 6.77 4.56 28.52
C ALA A 271 6.80 5.05 27.07
N ARG A 272 7.54 4.33 26.21
CA ARG A 272 7.62 4.70 24.80
C ARG A 272 6.39 4.27 24.01
N ASN A 273 5.90 3.07 24.31
CA ASN A 273 4.70 2.49 23.74
C ASN A 273 4.13 1.45 24.69
N LEU A 274 2.83 1.24 24.63
CA LEU A 274 2.12 0.21 25.39
C LEU A 274 1.25 -0.59 24.42
N MET A 275 1.01 -1.84 24.76
CA MET A 275 0.15 -2.73 24.02
C MET A 275 -0.74 -3.53 24.95
N LYS A 276 -2.02 -3.69 24.55
CA LYS A 276 -2.98 -4.57 25.22
C LYS A 276 -3.71 -5.45 24.21
N VAL A 277 -3.95 -6.69 24.58
CA VAL A 277 -4.83 -7.60 23.84
C VAL A 277 -6.16 -7.68 24.62
N GLY A 278 -7.22 -7.15 24.05
CA GLY A 278 -8.35 -6.75 24.87
C GLY A 278 -7.92 -5.64 25.83
N ASN A 279 -8.12 -5.85 27.12
CA ASN A 279 -7.63 -4.96 28.19
C ASN A 279 -6.44 -5.54 28.97
N VAL A 280 -5.87 -6.65 28.52
CA VAL A 280 -4.75 -7.33 29.20
C VAL A 280 -3.41 -6.81 28.63
N PRO A 281 -2.46 -6.36 29.50
CA PRO A 281 -1.15 -5.95 29.05
C PRO A 281 -0.41 -7.05 28.29
N GLY A 282 0.31 -6.69 27.24
CA GLY A 282 0.97 -7.65 26.38
C GLY A 282 2.16 -7.11 25.62
N VAL A 283 2.85 -8.02 24.95
CA VAL A 283 3.96 -7.77 24.02
C VAL A 283 3.63 -8.36 22.68
N GLY A 284 3.77 -7.58 21.63
CA GLY A 284 3.57 -7.99 20.25
C GLY A 284 4.77 -8.69 19.67
N ILE A 285 4.53 -9.73 18.86
CA ILE A 285 5.52 -10.50 18.11
C ILE A 285 5.10 -10.42 16.64
N ALA A 286 5.79 -9.59 15.87
CA ALA A 286 5.49 -9.32 14.48
C ALA A 286 6.51 -9.98 13.55
N ILE A 287 6.04 -10.66 12.51
CA ILE A 287 6.82 -11.55 11.66
C ILE A 287 6.68 -11.11 10.20
N SER A 288 7.80 -10.96 9.49
CA SER A 288 7.83 -10.70 8.04
C SER A 288 8.27 -11.92 7.26
N THR A 289 7.78 -12.00 6.02
CA THR A 289 8.15 -13.03 5.04
C THR A 289 9.36 -12.56 4.23
N VAL A 290 10.19 -13.48 3.75
CA VAL A 290 11.25 -13.17 2.77
C VAL A 290 10.62 -12.66 1.45
N SER A 291 11.34 -11.82 0.72
CA SER A 291 10.81 -11.11 -0.47
C SER A 291 10.17 -12.01 -1.52
N ASP A 292 10.71 -13.22 -1.72
CA ASP A 292 10.21 -14.19 -2.71
C ASP A 292 9.45 -15.36 -2.04
N GLY A 293 9.14 -15.24 -0.74
CA GLY A 293 8.52 -16.29 0.06
C GLY A 293 7.03 -16.46 -0.20
N ASN A 294 6.51 -17.58 0.28
CA ASN A 294 5.07 -17.86 0.28
C ASN A 294 4.48 -17.49 1.65
N VAL A 295 3.81 -16.33 1.72
CA VAL A 295 3.24 -15.83 2.98
C VAL A 295 2.19 -16.78 3.57
N VAL A 296 1.46 -17.51 2.73
CA VAL A 296 0.43 -18.48 3.18
C VAL A 296 1.10 -19.69 3.84
N GLU A 297 2.11 -20.27 3.18
CA GLU A 297 2.87 -21.41 3.72
C GLU A 297 3.65 -21.03 4.99
N MET A 298 4.30 -19.86 4.97
CA MET A 298 5.03 -19.33 6.12
C MET A 298 4.11 -19.16 7.34
N ALA A 299 2.93 -18.54 7.15
CA ALA A 299 1.97 -18.34 8.23
C ALA A 299 1.45 -19.65 8.81
N GLU A 300 1.21 -20.66 7.96
CA GLU A 300 0.81 -22.01 8.41
C GLU A 300 1.92 -22.70 9.23
N LEU A 301 3.17 -22.62 8.77
CA LEU A 301 4.33 -23.16 9.50
C LEU A 301 4.55 -22.43 10.84
N VAL A 302 4.40 -21.10 10.84
CA VAL A 302 4.44 -20.30 12.07
C VAL A 302 3.32 -20.69 13.02
N ALA A 303 2.07 -20.83 12.53
CA ALA A 303 0.93 -21.23 13.35
C ALA A 303 1.12 -22.61 13.99
N ASN A 304 1.66 -23.57 13.24
CA ASN A 304 2.01 -24.89 13.76
C ASN A 304 3.08 -24.80 14.85
N ARG A 305 4.17 -24.04 14.62
CA ARG A 305 5.22 -23.84 15.63
C ARG A 305 4.69 -23.11 16.87
N VAL A 306 3.83 -22.10 16.68
CA VAL A 306 3.17 -21.40 17.80
C VAL A 306 2.27 -22.35 18.60
N SER A 307 1.58 -23.29 17.94
CA SER A 307 0.78 -24.32 18.65
C SER A 307 1.65 -25.20 19.54
N ASP A 308 2.80 -25.68 19.03
CA ASP A 308 3.77 -26.45 19.82
C ASP A 308 4.27 -25.63 21.01
N LEU A 309 4.64 -24.35 20.76
CA LEU A 309 5.14 -23.46 21.81
C LEU A 309 4.07 -23.16 22.88
N ARG A 310 2.78 -23.11 22.53
CA ARG A 310 1.70 -22.94 23.51
C ARG A 310 1.62 -24.10 24.48
N GLU A 311 1.84 -25.34 24.04
CA GLU A 311 1.86 -26.51 24.90
C GLU A 311 3.06 -26.53 25.86
N GLU A 312 4.16 -25.90 25.46
CA GLU A 312 5.38 -25.77 26.25
C GLU A 312 5.37 -24.58 27.22
N MET A 313 4.48 -23.60 27.01
CA MET A 313 4.41 -22.40 27.84
C MET A 313 3.84 -22.66 29.24
N PRO A 314 4.33 -21.96 30.26
CA PRO A 314 3.70 -21.97 31.59
C PRO A 314 2.25 -21.48 31.53
N ASP A 315 1.42 -21.91 32.45
CA ASP A 315 0.04 -21.46 32.62
C ASP A 315 -0.01 -19.91 32.76
N ARG A 316 -1.12 -19.31 32.31
CA ARG A 316 -1.44 -17.89 32.40
C ARG A 316 -0.76 -16.96 31.39
N TYR A 317 -0.03 -17.48 30.42
CA TYR A 317 0.31 -16.73 29.21
C TYR A 317 -0.74 -17.01 28.14
N ASN A 318 -1.23 -15.93 27.50
CA ASN A 318 -2.08 -16.03 26.32
C ASN A 318 -1.28 -15.55 25.10
N LEU A 319 -1.17 -16.40 24.08
CA LEU A 319 -0.52 -16.06 22.82
C LEU A 319 -1.57 -16.08 21.72
N ASP A 320 -2.06 -14.90 21.35
CA ASP A 320 -3.17 -14.74 20.41
C ASP A 320 -2.71 -14.12 19.11
N ILE A 321 -3.28 -14.56 18.00
CA ILE A 321 -3.10 -13.89 16.73
C ILE A 321 -3.88 -12.59 16.71
N ILE A 322 -3.22 -11.50 16.28
CA ILE A 322 -3.80 -10.16 16.16
C ILE A 322 -4.12 -9.87 14.70
N TYR A 323 -3.21 -10.24 13.80
CA TYR A 323 -3.39 -10.11 12.36
C TYR A 323 -2.67 -11.23 11.64
N ASP A 324 -3.32 -11.84 10.66
CA ASP A 324 -2.79 -12.96 9.88
C ASP A 324 -2.92 -12.66 8.38
N GLN A 325 -1.86 -12.12 7.80
CA GLN A 325 -1.79 -11.88 6.36
C GLN A 325 -1.82 -13.19 5.56
N GLY A 326 -1.30 -14.28 6.12
CA GLY A 326 -1.34 -15.58 5.45
C GLY A 326 -2.76 -16.08 5.27
N HIS A 327 -3.57 -16.00 6.32
CA HIS A 327 -5.00 -16.33 6.25
C HIS A 327 -5.77 -15.38 5.31
N GLU A 328 -5.57 -14.07 5.43
CA GLU A 328 -6.19 -13.06 4.55
C GLU A 328 -5.82 -13.31 3.07
N SER A 329 -4.54 -13.61 2.80
CA SER A 329 -4.07 -13.94 1.45
C SER A 329 -4.66 -15.24 0.93
N ALA A 330 -4.79 -16.26 1.78
CA ALA A 330 -5.39 -17.54 1.40
C ALA A 330 -6.86 -17.36 1.02
N VAL A 331 -7.65 -16.67 1.87
CA VAL A 331 -9.07 -16.37 1.60
C VAL A 331 -9.24 -15.55 0.34
N ALA A 332 -8.43 -14.50 0.16
CA ALA A 332 -8.48 -13.67 -1.05
C ALA A 332 -8.16 -14.49 -2.31
N ASN A 333 -7.06 -15.26 -2.30
CA ASN A 333 -6.66 -16.08 -3.44
C ASN A 333 -7.68 -17.18 -3.74
N GLU A 334 -8.27 -17.84 -2.74
CA GLU A 334 -9.32 -18.81 -2.91
C GLU A 334 -10.57 -18.19 -3.56
N GLY A 335 -11.01 -17.03 -3.09
CA GLY A 335 -12.12 -16.29 -3.68
C GLY A 335 -11.86 -15.95 -5.16
N PHE A 336 -10.66 -15.50 -5.50
CA PHE A 336 -10.29 -15.23 -6.89
C PHE A 336 -10.21 -16.50 -7.76
N VAL A 337 -9.70 -17.60 -7.23
CA VAL A 337 -9.67 -18.88 -7.97
C VAL A 337 -11.09 -19.36 -8.23
N TRP A 338 -12.01 -19.23 -7.28
CA TRP A 338 -13.43 -19.53 -7.50
C TRP A 338 -14.05 -18.61 -8.57
N ASN A 339 -13.78 -17.32 -8.55
CA ASN A 339 -14.20 -16.39 -9.59
C ASN A 339 -13.62 -16.77 -10.97
N LEU A 340 -12.38 -17.21 -11.02
CA LEU A 340 -11.73 -17.69 -12.25
C LEU A 340 -12.42 -18.96 -12.78
N ILE A 341 -12.67 -19.94 -11.92
CA ILE A 341 -13.36 -21.19 -12.28
C ILE A 341 -14.78 -20.88 -12.78
N LEU A 342 -15.52 -20.05 -12.05
CA LEU A 342 -16.89 -19.66 -12.44
C LEU A 342 -16.89 -18.92 -13.77
N SER A 343 -15.93 -18.04 -14.00
CA SER A 343 -15.75 -17.32 -15.25
C SER A 343 -15.42 -18.26 -16.41
N VAL A 344 -14.53 -19.24 -16.21
CA VAL A 344 -14.23 -20.29 -17.23
C VAL A 344 -15.48 -21.09 -17.55
N LEU A 345 -16.21 -21.54 -16.53
CA LEU A 345 -17.46 -22.30 -16.73
C LEU A 345 -18.52 -21.48 -17.48
N THR A 346 -18.65 -20.21 -17.15
CA THR A 346 -19.59 -19.30 -17.81
C THR A 346 -19.22 -19.08 -19.28
N VAL A 347 -17.94 -18.85 -19.58
CA VAL A 347 -17.46 -18.71 -20.95
C VAL A 347 -17.69 -20.00 -21.75
N VAL A 348 -17.38 -21.16 -21.19
CA VAL A 348 -17.62 -22.46 -21.82
C VAL A 348 -19.13 -22.67 -22.04
N ALA A 349 -19.97 -22.35 -21.08
CA ALA A 349 -21.42 -22.44 -21.21
C ALA A 349 -21.96 -21.57 -22.36
N VAL A 350 -21.48 -20.32 -22.49
CA VAL A 350 -21.81 -19.45 -23.62
C VAL A 350 -21.39 -20.09 -24.95
N LEU A 351 -20.19 -20.64 -25.02
CA LEU A 351 -19.70 -21.32 -26.23
C LEU A 351 -20.53 -22.57 -26.58
N LEU A 352 -20.93 -23.35 -25.58
CA LEU A 352 -21.81 -24.51 -25.75
C LEU A 352 -23.16 -24.12 -26.34
N PHE A 353 -23.72 -23.00 -25.87
CA PHE A 353 -25.00 -22.50 -26.33
C PHE A 353 -24.96 -22.01 -27.78
N PHE A 354 -23.95 -21.21 -28.15
CA PHE A 354 -23.88 -20.58 -29.46
C PHE A 354 -23.25 -21.45 -30.58
N ILE A 355 -22.29 -22.35 -30.21
CA ILE A 355 -21.51 -23.13 -31.20
C ILE A 355 -21.92 -24.61 -31.15
N GLY A 356 -22.62 -25.01 -30.10
CA GLY A 356 -23.00 -26.40 -29.84
C GLY A 356 -21.96 -27.18 -29.03
N PHE A 357 -22.41 -28.27 -28.41
CA PHE A 357 -21.72 -28.96 -27.33
C PHE A 357 -20.29 -29.40 -27.73
N LYS A 358 -20.11 -30.11 -28.82
CA LYS A 358 -18.79 -30.63 -29.24
C LYS A 358 -17.80 -29.52 -29.58
N ASN A 359 -18.25 -28.54 -30.32
CA ASN A 359 -17.39 -27.49 -30.85
C ASN A 359 -17.09 -26.43 -29.74
N GLY A 360 -18.06 -26.19 -28.85
CA GLY A 360 -17.86 -25.31 -27.69
C GLY A 360 -16.80 -25.84 -26.73
N ILE A 361 -16.78 -27.14 -26.42
CA ILE A 361 -15.72 -27.76 -25.61
C ILE A 361 -14.35 -27.65 -26.32
N LEU A 362 -14.28 -27.82 -27.61
CA LEU A 362 -13.01 -27.77 -28.36
C LEU A 362 -12.40 -26.37 -28.29
N ILE A 363 -13.21 -25.33 -28.45
CA ILE A 363 -12.76 -23.95 -28.37
C ILE A 363 -12.45 -23.56 -26.91
N GLY A 364 -13.33 -23.98 -25.98
CA GLY A 364 -13.15 -23.74 -24.55
C GLY A 364 -11.90 -24.40 -23.95
N SER A 365 -11.47 -25.56 -24.50
CA SER A 365 -10.21 -26.18 -24.07
C SER A 365 -8.99 -25.31 -24.36
N GLY A 366 -8.99 -24.51 -25.43
CA GLY A 366 -7.93 -23.53 -25.72
C GLY A 366 -7.76 -22.47 -24.63
N LEU A 367 -8.85 -22.07 -23.99
CA LEU A 367 -8.82 -21.17 -22.84
C LEU A 367 -8.05 -21.82 -21.67
N ILE A 368 -8.38 -23.06 -21.33
CA ILE A 368 -7.75 -23.79 -20.24
C ILE A 368 -6.24 -23.93 -20.47
N PHE A 369 -5.82 -24.36 -21.68
CA PHE A 369 -4.40 -24.47 -22.02
C PHE A 369 -3.67 -23.13 -22.01
N SER A 370 -4.35 -22.03 -22.39
CA SER A 370 -3.77 -20.69 -22.32
C SER A 370 -3.54 -20.25 -20.87
N ILE A 371 -4.48 -20.52 -19.97
CA ILE A 371 -4.35 -20.24 -18.54
C ILE A 371 -3.19 -21.03 -17.94
N PHE A 372 -3.15 -22.35 -18.13
CA PHE A 372 -2.08 -23.19 -17.59
C PHE A 372 -0.71 -22.84 -18.15
N GLY A 373 -0.61 -22.53 -19.44
CA GLY A 373 0.63 -22.04 -20.02
C GLY A 373 1.08 -20.69 -19.46
N THR A 374 0.13 -19.82 -19.11
CA THR A 374 0.43 -18.54 -18.42
C THR A 374 0.94 -18.78 -17.02
N LEU A 375 0.34 -19.72 -16.26
CA LEU A 375 0.83 -20.08 -14.93
C LEU A 375 2.27 -20.65 -14.97
N ILE A 376 2.59 -21.47 -15.97
CA ILE A 376 3.97 -21.95 -16.18
C ILE A 376 4.93 -20.78 -16.37
N TYR A 377 4.57 -19.82 -17.23
CA TYR A 377 5.41 -18.65 -17.46
C TYR A 377 5.57 -17.81 -16.19
N MET A 378 4.48 -17.59 -15.45
CA MET A 378 4.52 -16.80 -14.19
C MET A 378 5.50 -17.43 -13.19
N GLN A 379 5.47 -18.75 -13.02
CA GLN A 379 6.41 -19.45 -12.14
C GLN A 379 7.86 -19.26 -12.56
N PHE A 380 8.18 -19.45 -13.85
CA PHE A 380 9.54 -19.28 -14.35
C PHE A 380 10.04 -17.83 -14.28
N SER A 381 9.14 -16.86 -14.30
CA SER A 381 9.46 -15.44 -14.24
C SER A 381 9.39 -14.85 -12.81
N GLY A 382 9.16 -15.68 -11.79
CA GLY A 382 9.04 -15.22 -10.40
C GLY A 382 7.81 -14.36 -10.11
N ILE A 383 6.76 -14.43 -10.97
CA ILE A 383 5.52 -13.67 -10.73
C ILE A 383 4.62 -14.48 -9.82
N ALA A 384 4.41 -13.99 -8.60
CA ALA A 384 3.54 -14.65 -7.62
C ALA A 384 2.06 -14.63 -8.03
N LEU A 385 1.32 -15.60 -7.48
CA LEU A 385 -0.13 -15.62 -7.54
C LEU A 385 -0.67 -14.59 -6.53
N GLN A 386 -1.26 -13.51 -7.03
CA GLN A 386 -1.77 -12.41 -6.22
C GLN A 386 -2.94 -11.72 -6.96
N ARG A 387 -3.65 -10.81 -6.28
CA ARG A 387 -4.86 -10.17 -6.81
C ARG A 387 -4.73 -9.65 -8.23
N MET A 388 -3.63 -8.95 -8.55
CA MET A 388 -3.44 -8.32 -9.88
C MET A 388 -3.19 -9.34 -10.97
N SER A 389 -2.40 -10.40 -10.70
CA SER A 389 -2.13 -11.46 -11.66
C SER A 389 -3.38 -12.30 -11.96
N LEU A 390 -4.20 -12.57 -10.93
CA LEU A 390 -5.47 -13.30 -11.09
C LEU A 390 -6.51 -12.46 -11.84
N ALA A 391 -6.65 -11.19 -11.49
CA ALA A 391 -7.51 -10.26 -12.23
C ALA A 391 -7.10 -10.14 -13.70
N ALA A 392 -5.78 -10.12 -13.99
CA ALA A 392 -5.26 -10.11 -15.35
C ALA A 392 -5.70 -11.35 -16.15
N ILE A 393 -5.64 -12.55 -15.56
CA ILE A 393 -6.10 -13.78 -16.19
C ILE A 393 -7.60 -13.71 -16.50
N ILE A 394 -8.41 -13.19 -15.55
CA ILE A 394 -9.86 -13.08 -15.75
C ILE A 394 -10.19 -12.05 -16.85
N ILE A 395 -9.51 -10.91 -16.88
CA ILE A 395 -9.67 -9.91 -17.95
C ILE A 395 -9.28 -10.52 -19.32
N ALA A 396 -8.12 -11.20 -19.35
CA ALA A 396 -7.64 -11.81 -20.56
C ALA A 396 -8.56 -12.92 -21.07
N MET A 397 -9.27 -13.62 -20.18
CA MET A 397 -10.06 -14.81 -20.47
C MET A 397 -11.05 -14.60 -21.61
N GLY A 398 -11.78 -13.49 -21.60
CA GLY A 398 -12.69 -13.15 -22.69
C GLY A 398 -11.98 -12.98 -24.03
N MET A 399 -10.78 -12.41 -24.02
CA MET A 399 -9.97 -12.19 -25.23
C MET A 399 -9.23 -13.44 -25.69
N LEU A 400 -8.97 -14.40 -24.79
CA LEU A 400 -8.22 -15.63 -25.09
C LEU A 400 -8.97 -16.53 -26.07
N VAL A 401 -10.28 -16.60 -25.93
CA VAL A 401 -11.14 -17.47 -26.76
C VAL A 401 -11.30 -16.93 -28.18
N ASP A 402 -11.21 -15.62 -28.36
CA ASP A 402 -11.48 -14.97 -29.66
C ASP A 402 -10.61 -15.47 -30.80
N ASN A 403 -9.32 -15.68 -30.55
CA ASN A 403 -8.39 -16.19 -31.57
C ASN A 403 -8.80 -17.57 -32.06
N ALA A 404 -9.23 -18.43 -31.13
CA ALA A 404 -9.71 -19.76 -31.43
C ALA A 404 -11.04 -19.75 -32.19
N ILE A 405 -11.98 -18.86 -31.80
CA ILE A 405 -13.28 -18.69 -32.47
C ILE A 405 -13.08 -18.30 -33.95
N VAL A 406 -12.25 -17.29 -34.22
CA VAL A 406 -12.03 -16.79 -35.59
C VAL A 406 -11.38 -17.84 -36.49
N VAL A 407 -10.35 -18.54 -36.01
CA VAL A 407 -9.70 -19.62 -36.79
C VAL A 407 -10.65 -20.80 -37.02
N TYR A 408 -11.42 -21.19 -36.00
CA TYR A 408 -12.43 -22.24 -36.10
C TYR A 408 -13.53 -21.88 -37.10
N ASP A 409 -14.11 -20.69 -36.98
CA ASP A 409 -15.19 -20.24 -37.89
C ASP A 409 -14.72 -20.15 -39.33
N ALA A 410 -13.54 -19.60 -39.58
CA ALA A 410 -12.93 -19.56 -40.91
C ALA A 410 -12.70 -20.98 -41.52
N ALA A 411 -12.24 -21.93 -40.68
CA ALA A 411 -12.07 -23.32 -41.11
C ALA A 411 -13.41 -23.99 -41.45
N LEU A 412 -14.47 -23.70 -40.61
CA LEU A 412 -15.81 -24.24 -40.84
C LEU A 412 -16.43 -23.66 -42.12
N VAL A 413 -16.34 -22.37 -42.36
CA VAL A 413 -16.83 -21.71 -43.59
C VAL A 413 -16.12 -22.29 -44.83
N ASN A 414 -14.80 -22.50 -44.77
CA ASN A 414 -14.05 -23.09 -45.86
C ASN A 414 -14.49 -24.54 -46.12
N MET A 415 -14.82 -25.32 -45.09
CA MET A 415 -15.36 -26.67 -45.22
C MET A 415 -16.77 -26.64 -45.80
N GLN A 416 -17.63 -25.71 -45.42
CA GLN A 416 -18.96 -25.52 -46.00
C GLN A 416 -18.94 -25.08 -47.45
N ARG A 417 -17.87 -24.38 -47.90
CA ARG A 417 -17.60 -24.09 -49.32
C ARG A 417 -17.09 -25.30 -50.13
N GLY A 418 -17.08 -26.50 -49.51
CA GLY A 418 -16.71 -27.76 -50.18
C GLY A 418 -15.22 -28.07 -50.18
N MET A 419 -14.36 -27.30 -49.47
CA MET A 419 -12.91 -27.59 -49.43
C MET A 419 -12.63 -28.87 -48.64
N ARG A 420 -11.55 -29.60 -49.05
CA ARG A 420 -11.06 -30.73 -48.26
C ARG A 420 -10.60 -30.25 -46.88
N LYS A 421 -11.00 -30.96 -45.81
CA LYS A 421 -10.80 -30.59 -44.39
C LYS A 421 -9.41 -30.01 -44.09
N ARG A 422 -8.35 -30.75 -44.46
CA ARG A 422 -6.96 -30.31 -44.23
C ARG A 422 -6.61 -29.02 -44.98
N LYS A 423 -7.09 -28.88 -46.25
CA LYS A 423 -6.88 -27.66 -47.02
C LYS A 423 -7.66 -26.49 -46.44
N ALA A 424 -8.92 -26.72 -46.04
CA ALA A 424 -9.79 -25.71 -45.41
C ALA A 424 -9.16 -25.16 -44.14
N ILE A 425 -8.57 -26.02 -43.28
CA ILE A 425 -7.88 -25.62 -42.06
C ILE A 425 -6.62 -24.80 -42.35
N LEU A 426 -5.76 -25.29 -43.26
CA LEU A 426 -4.49 -24.61 -43.58
C LEU A 426 -4.71 -23.24 -44.24
N ASP A 427 -5.74 -23.13 -45.07
CA ASP A 427 -6.09 -21.88 -45.74
C ASP A 427 -6.76 -20.92 -44.75
N ALA A 428 -7.56 -21.40 -43.79
CA ALA A 428 -8.08 -20.60 -42.70
C ALA A 428 -6.93 -19.98 -41.84
N VAL A 429 -5.94 -20.81 -41.44
CA VAL A 429 -4.78 -20.30 -40.69
C VAL A 429 -3.99 -19.31 -41.55
N SER A 430 -3.79 -19.56 -42.83
CA SER A 430 -3.03 -18.65 -43.71
C SER A 430 -3.70 -17.28 -43.82
N GLY A 431 -5.04 -17.25 -43.89
CA GLY A 431 -5.81 -16.01 -44.04
C GLY A 431 -5.99 -15.23 -42.76
N THR A 432 -6.08 -15.91 -41.60
CA THR A 432 -6.43 -15.24 -40.33
C THR A 432 -5.25 -14.99 -39.40
N SER A 433 -4.13 -15.71 -39.50
CA SER A 433 -3.05 -15.67 -38.50
C SER A 433 -2.38 -14.31 -38.35
N MET A 434 -2.10 -13.58 -39.44
CA MET A 434 -1.43 -12.27 -39.38
C MET A 434 -2.36 -11.16 -38.87
N PRO A 435 -3.60 -11.02 -39.33
CA PRO A 435 -4.56 -10.09 -38.75
C PRO A 435 -4.81 -10.33 -37.27
N LEU A 436 -4.89 -11.61 -36.84
CA LEU A 436 -5.06 -11.95 -35.42
C LEU A 436 -3.82 -11.62 -34.61
N LEU A 437 -2.61 -11.81 -35.13
CA LEU A 437 -1.37 -11.41 -34.45
C LEU A 437 -1.36 -9.88 -34.24
N GLY A 438 -1.64 -9.13 -35.29
CA GLY A 438 -1.71 -7.68 -35.25
C GLY A 438 -2.74 -7.20 -34.20
N ALA A 439 -3.93 -7.77 -34.21
CA ALA A 439 -4.98 -7.47 -33.24
C ALA A 439 -4.58 -7.86 -31.80
N THR A 440 -3.88 -8.97 -31.61
CA THR A 440 -3.37 -9.43 -30.31
C THR A 440 -2.27 -8.49 -29.79
N LEU A 441 -1.31 -8.11 -30.63
CA LEU A 441 -0.28 -7.13 -30.26
C LEU A 441 -0.87 -5.77 -29.89
N ILE A 442 -1.87 -5.32 -30.60
CA ILE A 442 -2.59 -4.08 -30.31
C ILE A 442 -3.26 -4.17 -28.94
N ALA A 443 -3.96 -5.28 -28.65
CA ALA A 443 -4.59 -5.49 -27.36
C ALA A 443 -3.58 -5.50 -26.20
N VAL A 444 -2.39 -6.05 -26.40
CA VAL A 444 -1.29 -5.97 -25.42
C VAL A 444 -0.80 -4.54 -25.26
N LEU A 445 -0.60 -3.81 -26.36
CA LEU A 445 -0.07 -2.44 -26.33
C LEU A 445 -1.00 -1.43 -25.66
N THR A 446 -2.30 -1.69 -25.55
CA THR A 446 -3.21 -0.81 -24.80
C THR A 446 -2.86 -0.74 -23.32
N PHE A 447 -2.25 -1.78 -22.76
CA PHE A 447 -1.79 -1.81 -21.36
C PHE A 447 -0.34 -1.31 -21.18
N LEU A 448 0.40 -1.03 -22.24
CA LEU A 448 1.79 -0.59 -22.17
C LEU A 448 2.02 0.67 -21.32
N PRO A 449 1.15 1.70 -21.34
CA PRO A 449 1.32 2.88 -20.49
C PRO A 449 1.36 2.56 -19.01
N VAL A 450 0.62 1.54 -18.57
CA VAL A 450 0.60 1.08 -17.19
C VAL A 450 1.94 0.47 -16.82
N TYR A 451 2.48 -0.40 -17.66
CA TYR A 451 3.77 -1.06 -17.44
C TYR A 451 4.96 -0.09 -17.42
N LEU A 452 4.91 0.95 -18.25
CA LEU A 452 5.97 1.96 -18.34
C LEU A 452 5.87 3.05 -17.27
N SER A 453 4.76 3.09 -16.51
CA SER A 453 4.57 4.10 -15.48
C SER A 453 5.55 3.88 -14.31
N PRO A 454 6.41 4.85 -13.98
CA PRO A 454 7.37 4.72 -12.89
C PRO A 454 6.76 4.91 -11.50
N HIS A 455 5.47 5.22 -11.41
CA HIS A 455 4.75 5.39 -10.16
C HIS A 455 4.52 4.03 -9.48
N ILE A 456 4.44 4.02 -8.14
CA ILE A 456 4.12 2.82 -7.33
C ILE A 456 2.90 2.07 -7.89
N THR A 457 1.88 2.82 -8.28
CA THR A 457 0.67 2.25 -8.91
C THR A 457 0.97 1.51 -10.21
N GLY A 458 1.95 1.97 -11.00
CA GLY A 458 2.44 1.28 -12.19
C GLY A 458 3.17 -0.02 -11.84
N GLU A 459 3.97 -0.02 -10.77
CA GLU A 459 4.65 -1.22 -10.29
C GLU A 459 3.66 -2.29 -9.83
N ILE A 460 2.65 -1.91 -9.04
CA ILE A 460 1.56 -2.81 -8.59
C ILE A 460 0.84 -3.44 -9.79
N LEU A 461 0.57 -2.68 -10.85
CA LEU A 461 -0.11 -3.18 -12.04
C LEU A 461 0.83 -3.76 -13.11
N SER A 462 2.13 -3.76 -12.91
CA SER A 462 3.09 -4.30 -13.89
C SER A 462 2.84 -5.78 -14.19
N SER A 463 2.51 -6.56 -13.17
CA SER A 463 2.14 -7.96 -13.30
C SER A 463 0.89 -8.16 -14.17
N LEU A 464 -0.07 -7.24 -14.11
CA LEU A 464 -1.28 -7.27 -14.95
C LEU A 464 -0.91 -7.19 -16.44
N PHE A 465 -0.02 -6.25 -16.82
CA PHE A 465 0.45 -6.15 -18.21
C PHE A 465 1.15 -7.44 -18.68
N ILE A 466 2.09 -7.95 -17.90
CA ILE A 466 2.90 -9.12 -18.27
C ILE A 466 1.99 -10.34 -18.43
N VAL A 467 1.10 -10.58 -17.48
CA VAL A 467 0.19 -11.73 -17.51
C VAL A 467 -0.78 -11.65 -18.68
N ILE A 468 -1.35 -10.47 -18.97
CA ILE A 468 -2.21 -10.28 -20.14
C ILE A 468 -1.41 -10.51 -21.44
N ALA A 469 -0.21 -9.93 -21.55
CA ALA A 469 0.61 -10.06 -22.75
C ALA A 469 0.95 -11.52 -23.05
N VAL A 470 1.42 -12.25 -22.05
CA VAL A 470 1.79 -13.66 -22.20
C VAL A 470 0.57 -14.51 -22.52
N SER A 471 -0.53 -14.34 -21.80
CA SER A 471 -1.75 -15.12 -22.01
C SER A 471 -2.33 -14.92 -23.41
N LEU A 472 -2.39 -13.67 -23.90
CA LEU A 472 -2.90 -13.35 -25.23
C LEU A 472 -1.99 -13.87 -26.35
N LEU A 473 -0.67 -13.72 -26.23
CA LEU A 473 0.29 -14.25 -27.21
C LEU A 473 0.25 -15.78 -27.25
N LEU A 474 0.16 -16.41 -26.08
CA LEU A 474 0.03 -17.86 -25.98
C LEU A 474 -1.28 -18.36 -26.60
N SER A 475 -2.40 -17.66 -26.35
CA SER A 475 -3.68 -17.94 -26.99
C SER A 475 -3.60 -17.89 -28.51
N TRP A 476 -2.89 -16.89 -29.07
CA TRP A 476 -2.68 -16.81 -30.51
C TRP A 476 -1.88 -18.01 -31.02
N VAL A 477 -0.80 -18.42 -30.33
CA VAL A 477 -0.02 -19.63 -30.70
C VAL A 477 -0.90 -20.87 -30.64
N LEU A 478 -1.68 -21.05 -29.56
CA LEU A 478 -2.56 -22.21 -29.39
C LEU A 478 -3.71 -22.23 -30.42
N ALA A 479 -4.21 -21.08 -30.84
CA ALA A 479 -5.24 -20.98 -31.88
C ALA A 479 -4.77 -21.54 -33.23
N ILE A 480 -3.50 -21.32 -33.58
CA ILE A 480 -2.92 -21.81 -34.88
C ILE A 480 -2.27 -23.19 -34.76
N THR A 481 -2.13 -23.75 -33.57
CA THR A 481 -1.54 -25.08 -33.32
C THR A 481 -2.57 -26.04 -32.71
N GLN A 482 -2.93 -25.88 -31.45
CA GLN A 482 -3.81 -26.78 -30.72
C GLN A 482 -5.24 -26.78 -31.27
N ASN A 483 -5.83 -25.60 -31.50
CA ASN A 483 -7.21 -25.51 -32.00
C ASN A 483 -7.32 -26.13 -33.40
N VAL A 484 -6.36 -25.88 -34.28
CA VAL A 484 -6.25 -26.47 -35.62
C VAL A 484 -6.13 -27.99 -35.53
N PHE A 485 -5.33 -28.50 -34.61
CA PHE A 485 -5.21 -29.93 -34.35
C PHE A 485 -6.54 -30.54 -33.90
N PHE A 486 -7.24 -29.90 -32.97
CA PHE A 486 -8.54 -30.37 -32.50
C PHE A 486 -9.63 -30.32 -33.57
N VAL A 487 -9.65 -29.27 -34.40
CA VAL A 487 -10.55 -29.22 -35.56
C VAL A 487 -10.29 -30.39 -36.48
N GLN A 488 -9.02 -30.76 -36.74
CA GLN A 488 -8.66 -31.90 -37.57
C GLN A 488 -9.13 -33.23 -36.99
N GLU A 489 -9.02 -33.42 -35.67
CA GLU A 489 -9.36 -34.70 -35.01
C GLU A 489 -10.88 -34.84 -34.78
N PHE A 490 -11.53 -33.83 -34.26
CA PHE A 490 -12.85 -33.96 -33.66
C PHE A 490 -14.00 -33.35 -34.47
N VAL A 491 -13.77 -32.40 -35.39
CA VAL A 491 -14.83 -31.77 -36.18
C VAL A 491 -15.16 -32.68 -37.40
N ARG A 492 -16.43 -32.98 -37.57
CA ARG A 492 -16.91 -33.77 -38.71
C ARG A 492 -17.00 -32.91 -39.98
N ARG A 493 -16.86 -33.52 -41.15
CA ARG A 493 -17.15 -32.85 -42.43
C ARG A 493 -18.64 -32.55 -42.52
N PRO A 494 -19.05 -31.41 -43.06
CA PRO A 494 -20.46 -31.12 -43.37
C PRO A 494 -21.01 -32.20 -44.33
N ARG A 495 -22.25 -32.58 -44.13
CA ARG A 495 -22.95 -33.51 -45.05
C ARG A 495 -23.25 -32.80 -46.39
N PRO A 496 -23.40 -33.53 -47.51
CA PRO A 496 -23.72 -32.95 -48.81
C PRO A 496 -25.01 -32.06 -48.79
N ASP A 497 -25.98 -32.38 -47.94
CA ASP A 497 -27.21 -31.62 -47.79
C ASP A 497 -26.98 -30.28 -47.06
N GLU A 498 -26.01 -30.21 -46.19
CA GLU A 498 -25.59 -28.99 -45.46
C GLU A 498 -24.76 -28.02 -46.36
N LEU A 499 -24.23 -28.54 -47.49
CA LEU A 499 -23.46 -27.77 -48.47
C LEU A 499 -24.34 -26.98 -49.46
N LYS A 500 -25.65 -27.24 -49.53
CA LYS A 500 -26.60 -26.63 -50.47
C LYS A 500 -27.29 -25.39 -49.92
N GLY A 501 -27.11 -25.04 -48.63
CA GLY A 501 -27.73 -23.86 -48.01
C GLY A 501 -26.94 -22.57 -48.29
N GLU A 502 -27.62 -21.45 -48.49
CA GLU A 502 -26.98 -20.13 -48.53
C GLU A 502 -26.35 -19.86 -47.15
N LEU A 503 -25.06 -19.53 -47.18
CA LEU A 503 -24.30 -19.10 -46.00
C LEU A 503 -24.95 -17.79 -45.47
N PHE A 504 -25.21 -17.73 -44.18
CA PHE A 504 -25.79 -16.58 -43.50
C PHE A 504 -27.24 -16.24 -43.92
N SER A 505 -28.08 -17.26 -44.16
CA SER A 505 -29.54 -17.12 -44.45
C SER A 505 -30.38 -17.28 -43.18
N GLY A 506 -31.59 -16.63 -43.17
CA GLY A 506 -32.53 -16.71 -42.05
C GLY A 506 -33.08 -15.38 -41.63
N ARG A 507 -34.29 -15.37 -41.03
CA ARG A 507 -35.01 -14.15 -40.62
C ARG A 507 -34.18 -13.13 -39.81
N ALA A 508 -33.32 -13.64 -38.91
CA ALA A 508 -32.44 -12.80 -38.08
C ALA A 508 -31.38 -12.07 -38.94
N TYR A 509 -30.77 -12.77 -39.88
CA TYR A 509 -29.78 -12.16 -40.80
C TYR A 509 -30.44 -11.17 -41.78
N ASP A 510 -31.65 -11.46 -42.25
CA ASP A 510 -32.39 -10.57 -43.13
C ASP A 510 -32.80 -9.29 -42.41
N LEU A 511 -33.27 -9.39 -41.17
CA LEU A 511 -33.59 -8.22 -40.34
C LEU A 511 -32.30 -7.39 -40.08
N PHE A 512 -31.18 -8.03 -39.79
CA PHE A 512 -29.90 -7.35 -39.59
C PHE A 512 -29.40 -6.65 -40.86
N ARG A 513 -29.53 -7.31 -42.06
CA ARG A 513 -29.27 -6.67 -43.36
C ARG A 513 -30.15 -5.41 -43.59
N GLN A 514 -31.43 -5.49 -43.22
CA GLN A 514 -32.33 -4.33 -43.35
C GLN A 514 -31.89 -3.21 -42.42
N ALA A 515 -31.58 -3.50 -41.18
CA ALA A 515 -31.08 -2.51 -40.23
C ALA A 515 -29.75 -1.87 -40.69
N LEU A 516 -28.82 -2.64 -41.23
CA LEU A 516 -27.57 -2.13 -41.82
C LEU A 516 -27.82 -1.22 -43.01
N ARG A 517 -28.74 -1.61 -43.92
CA ARG A 517 -29.12 -0.77 -45.05
C ARG A 517 -29.70 0.56 -44.59
N TRP A 518 -30.57 0.53 -43.60
CA TRP A 518 -31.15 1.75 -43.00
C TRP A 518 -30.08 2.65 -42.37
N THR A 519 -29.12 2.04 -41.60
CA THR A 519 -28.00 2.75 -40.98
C THR A 519 -27.11 3.42 -42.03
N ILE A 520 -26.75 2.73 -43.08
CA ILE A 520 -25.89 3.27 -44.15
C ILE A 520 -26.61 4.36 -44.93
N GLN A 521 -27.91 4.21 -45.22
CA GLN A 521 -28.70 5.25 -45.90
C GLN A 521 -28.84 6.52 -45.08
N ARG A 522 -29.02 6.37 -43.75
CA ARG A 522 -29.12 7.50 -42.80
C ARG A 522 -27.84 7.77 -42.02
N ARG A 523 -26.69 7.51 -42.64
CA ARG A 523 -25.38 7.56 -42.00
C ARG A 523 -25.07 8.82 -41.19
N TYR A 524 -25.46 10.00 -41.69
CA TYR A 524 -25.23 11.26 -40.96
C TYR A 524 -26.11 11.41 -39.73
N VAL A 525 -27.33 10.89 -39.74
CA VAL A 525 -28.22 10.87 -38.58
C VAL A 525 -27.68 9.95 -37.50
N VAL A 526 -27.22 8.76 -37.91
CA VAL A 526 -26.61 7.80 -36.97
C VAL A 526 -25.34 8.37 -36.32
N LEU A 527 -24.47 9.01 -37.12
CA LEU A 527 -23.27 9.65 -36.60
C LEU A 527 -23.59 10.84 -35.69
N GLY A 528 -24.62 11.65 -36.05
CA GLY A 528 -25.10 12.73 -35.17
C GLY A 528 -25.65 12.23 -33.84
N ALA A 529 -26.44 11.15 -33.88
CA ALA A 529 -26.92 10.49 -32.66
C ALA A 529 -25.78 9.94 -31.78
N MET A 530 -24.72 9.41 -32.40
CA MET A 530 -23.52 8.94 -31.65
C MET A 530 -22.79 10.10 -30.97
N VAL A 531 -22.59 11.23 -31.66
CA VAL A 531 -21.97 12.41 -31.06
C VAL A 531 -22.85 12.94 -29.92
N LEU A 532 -24.17 12.95 -30.07
CA LEU A 532 -25.08 13.35 -28.99
C LEU A 532 -24.95 12.42 -27.78
N LEU A 533 -24.91 11.10 -27.97
CA LEU A 533 -24.70 10.13 -26.89
C LEU A 533 -23.34 10.31 -26.19
N LEU A 534 -22.28 10.64 -26.94
CA LEU A 534 -20.97 10.97 -26.38
C LEU A 534 -21.01 12.21 -25.49
N VAL A 535 -21.72 13.27 -25.95
CA VAL A 535 -21.91 14.49 -25.16
C VAL A 535 -22.69 14.19 -23.88
N ILE A 536 -23.76 13.39 -23.98
CA ILE A 536 -24.55 12.95 -22.81
C ILE A 536 -23.69 12.12 -21.86
N ALA A 537 -22.87 11.21 -22.38
CA ALA A 537 -21.96 10.41 -21.56
C ALA A 537 -20.91 11.29 -20.87
N GLY A 538 -20.31 12.24 -21.58
CA GLY A 538 -19.35 13.20 -21.01
C GLY A 538 -19.97 14.06 -19.90
N TRP A 539 -21.22 14.49 -20.08
CA TRP A 539 -21.97 15.22 -19.07
C TRP A 539 -22.32 14.29 -17.88
N GLY A 540 -22.77 13.08 -18.15
CA GLY A 540 -23.11 12.05 -17.14
C GLY A 540 -21.92 11.63 -16.30
N PHE A 541 -20.70 11.62 -16.86
CA PHE A 541 -19.47 11.30 -16.13
C PHE A 541 -19.23 12.24 -14.94
N ARG A 542 -19.74 13.47 -14.98
CA ARG A 542 -19.62 14.43 -13.89
C ARG A 542 -20.34 13.96 -12.61
N PHE A 543 -21.38 13.13 -12.75
CA PHE A 543 -22.17 12.63 -11.63
C PHE A 543 -21.65 11.31 -11.05
N ILE A 544 -20.61 10.71 -11.65
CA ILE A 544 -20.00 9.48 -11.13
C ILE A 544 -19.02 9.86 -10.03
N PRO A 545 -19.20 9.33 -8.81
CA PRO A 545 -18.24 9.55 -7.74
C PRO A 545 -16.85 9.03 -8.15
N GLN A 546 -15.80 9.76 -7.75
CA GLN A 546 -14.42 9.39 -8.11
C GLN A 546 -13.64 9.08 -6.84
N GLN A 547 -13.11 7.87 -6.79
CA GLN A 547 -12.22 7.40 -5.72
C GLN A 547 -10.95 6.84 -6.37
N PHE A 548 -9.80 7.18 -5.82
CA PHE A 548 -8.52 6.76 -6.42
C PHE A 548 -8.30 5.25 -6.33
N MET A 549 -8.32 4.71 -5.11
CA MET A 549 -8.20 3.28 -4.83
C MET A 549 -9.46 2.75 -4.15
N PRO A 550 -9.88 1.51 -4.44
CA PRO A 550 -11.03 0.91 -3.78
C PRO A 550 -10.67 0.46 -2.36
N LEU A 551 -11.71 0.38 -1.52
CA LEU A 551 -11.64 -0.21 -0.19
C LEU A 551 -11.42 -1.73 -0.30
N LEU A 552 -10.68 -2.29 0.65
CA LEU A 552 -10.51 -3.73 0.79
C LEU A 552 -11.69 -4.35 1.55
N ASN A 553 -12.07 -5.56 1.16
CA ASN A 553 -13.10 -6.31 1.86
C ASN A 553 -12.48 -7.13 3.00
N LYS A 554 -12.16 -6.47 4.12
CA LYS A 554 -11.52 -7.09 5.28
C LYS A 554 -12.44 -7.11 6.49
N GLN A 555 -12.27 -8.12 7.33
CA GLN A 555 -12.92 -8.19 8.65
C GLN A 555 -12.24 -7.24 9.67
N TYR A 556 -11.09 -6.70 9.35
CA TYR A 556 -10.33 -5.78 10.20
C TYR A 556 -10.55 -4.32 9.80
N PHE A 557 -10.54 -3.43 10.79
CA PHE A 557 -10.43 -1.98 10.62
C PHE A 557 -9.67 -1.36 11.79
N SER A 558 -9.09 -0.17 11.58
CA SER A 558 -8.41 0.54 12.65
C SER A 558 -9.19 1.78 13.11
N VAL A 559 -9.02 2.10 14.39
CA VAL A 559 -9.49 3.35 14.99
C VAL A 559 -8.26 4.07 15.52
N ASP A 560 -7.91 5.18 14.89
CA ASP A 560 -6.82 6.04 15.32
C ASP A 560 -7.36 7.16 16.22
N VAL A 561 -6.64 7.43 17.29
CA VAL A 561 -7.05 8.42 18.32
C VAL A 561 -5.87 9.33 18.64
N TRP A 562 -6.09 10.64 18.55
CA TRP A 562 -5.14 11.65 19.03
C TRP A 562 -5.80 12.47 20.11
N LEU A 563 -5.19 12.48 21.27
CA LEU A 563 -5.55 13.36 22.37
C LEU A 563 -4.83 14.71 22.22
N PRO A 564 -5.22 15.75 22.98
CA PRO A 564 -4.53 17.04 22.95
C PRO A 564 -3.02 16.88 23.19
N GLU A 565 -2.23 17.74 22.55
CA GLU A 565 -0.77 17.74 22.73
C GLU A 565 -0.42 18.01 24.20
N GLY A 566 0.61 17.32 24.70
CA GLY A 566 0.99 17.33 26.11
C GLY A 566 0.27 16.28 26.98
N THR A 567 -0.68 15.52 26.43
CA THR A 567 -1.30 14.40 27.16
C THR A 567 -0.27 13.33 27.47
N ARG A 568 -0.25 12.84 28.71
CA ARG A 568 0.61 11.77 29.16
C ARG A 568 0.16 10.43 28.58
N ILE A 569 1.12 9.52 28.38
CA ILE A 569 0.83 8.19 27.83
C ILE A 569 -0.11 7.36 28.72
N GLU A 570 -0.04 7.55 30.04
CA GLU A 570 -0.92 6.87 30.99
C GLU A 570 -2.38 7.32 30.85
N GLU A 571 -2.61 8.61 30.53
CA GLU A 571 -3.96 9.11 30.26
C GLU A 571 -4.48 8.61 28.93
N SER A 572 -3.60 8.56 27.91
CA SER A 572 -3.92 7.94 26.62
C SER A 572 -4.28 6.47 26.80
N ASP A 573 -3.54 5.73 27.63
CA ASP A 573 -3.82 4.33 27.93
C ASP A 573 -5.13 4.14 28.69
N ARG A 574 -5.47 5.04 29.63
CA ARG A 574 -6.74 5.02 30.35
C ARG A 574 -7.93 5.17 29.40
N GLN A 575 -7.90 6.19 28.53
CA GLN A 575 -8.96 6.43 27.57
C GLN A 575 -9.08 5.30 26.54
N MET A 576 -7.95 4.73 26.11
CA MET A 576 -7.96 3.57 25.23
C MET A 576 -8.51 2.32 25.90
N THR A 577 -8.32 2.16 27.19
CA THR A 577 -8.93 1.06 27.96
C THR A 577 -10.45 1.18 27.97
N GLU A 578 -10.99 2.37 28.16
CA GLU A 578 -12.43 2.66 28.08
C GLU A 578 -12.98 2.39 26.65
N MET A 579 -12.28 2.89 25.64
CA MET A 579 -12.66 2.67 24.24
C MET A 579 -12.63 1.18 23.88
N THR A 580 -11.59 0.46 24.27
CA THR A 580 -11.46 -0.99 24.02
C THR A 580 -12.56 -1.77 24.70
N ALA A 581 -12.92 -1.42 25.94
CA ALA A 581 -14.03 -2.04 26.66
C ALA A 581 -15.36 -1.80 25.93
N TYR A 582 -15.61 -0.58 25.47
CA TYR A 582 -16.79 -0.25 24.67
C TYR A 582 -16.82 -1.04 23.36
N LEU A 583 -15.72 -1.04 22.59
CA LEU A 583 -15.65 -1.75 21.31
C LEU A 583 -15.87 -3.27 21.49
N ASN A 584 -15.29 -3.88 22.50
CA ASN A 584 -15.49 -5.31 22.81
C ASN A 584 -16.93 -5.63 23.26
N SER A 585 -17.71 -4.65 23.72
CA SER A 585 -19.12 -4.85 24.09
C SER A 585 -20.09 -4.86 22.91
N LEU A 586 -19.62 -4.49 21.71
CA LEU A 586 -20.47 -4.40 20.51
C LEU A 586 -20.69 -5.76 19.86
N GLU A 587 -21.92 -6.00 19.45
CA GLU A 587 -22.27 -7.21 18.69
C GLU A 587 -21.55 -7.23 17.33
N GLY A 588 -20.91 -8.35 17.01
CA GLY A 588 -20.16 -8.53 15.76
C GLY A 588 -18.69 -8.15 15.85
N VAL A 589 -18.21 -7.69 17.01
CA VAL A 589 -16.79 -7.53 17.31
C VAL A 589 -16.27 -8.84 17.91
N LYS A 590 -15.24 -9.40 17.29
CA LYS A 590 -14.59 -10.62 17.74
C LYS A 590 -13.47 -10.35 18.73
N LYS A 591 -12.65 -9.33 18.44
CA LYS A 591 -11.46 -8.99 19.23
C LYS A 591 -11.03 -7.53 18.98
N VAL A 592 -10.49 -6.90 20.00
CA VAL A 592 -9.86 -5.58 19.91
C VAL A 592 -8.46 -5.67 20.51
N SER A 593 -7.47 -5.12 19.80
CA SER A 593 -6.12 -4.91 20.32
C SER A 593 -5.80 -3.44 20.30
N SER A 594 -5.23 -2.90 21.39
CA SER A 594 -4.90 -1.49 21.51
C SER A 594 -3.38 -1.26 21.60
N PHE A 595 -2.95 -0.18 20.97
CA PHE A 595 -1.56 0.26 20.87
C PHE A 595 -1.52 1.73 21.26
N VAL A 596 -0.71 2.09 22.24
CA VAL A 596 -0.63 3.44 22.77
C VAL A 596 0.79 3.96 22.62
N GLY A 597 0.95 5.22 22.29
CA GLY A 597 2.24 5.88 22.15
C GLY A 597 2.85 5.83 20.75
N GLN A 598 2.50 4.85 19.92
CA GLN A 598 2.88 4.78 18.51
C GLN A 598 2.05 3.70 17.78
N THR A 599 2.05 3.71 16.45
CA THR A 599 1.47 2.61 15.68
C THR A 599 2.20 1.29 15.94
N PRO A 600 1.49 0.15 15.90
CA PRO A 600 2.14 -1.17 15.90
C PRO A 600 3.04 -1.34 14.66
N PRO A 601 3.90 -2.36 14.65
CA PRO A 601 4.62 -2.75 13.43
C PRO A 601 3.66 -2.86 12.26
N ARG A 602 4.12 -2.51 11.06
CA ARG A 602 3.29 -2.47 9.87
C ARG A 602 2.76 -3.84 9.50
N TYR A 603 1.66 -4.26 10.11
CA TYR A 603 1.06 -5.59 9.90
C TYR A 603 0.33 -5.72 8.55
N CYS A 604 -0.05 -4.63 7.92
CA CYS A 604 -0.58 -4.60 6.55
C CYS A 604 -0.13 -3.33 5.81
N LEU A 605 -0.24 -3.36 4.49
CA LEU A 605 0.18 -2.25 3.64
C LEU A 605 -0.58 -0.95 3.93
N ALA A 606 -1.86 -1.06 4.25
CA ALA A 606 -2.73 0.08 4.52
C ALA A 606 -2.39 0.80 5.85
N ASN A 607 -1.76 0.12 6.82
CA ASN A 607 -1.46 0.72 8.11
C ASN A 607 -0.43 1.83 7.99
N ALA A 608 -0.79 3.04 8.44
CA ALA A 608 0.13 4.17 8.51
C ALA A 608 1.14 3.98 9.65
N ALA A 609 2.37 4.44 9.48
CA ALA A 609 3.41 4.37 10.51
C ALA A 609 3.60 5.75 11.17
N TYR A 610 3.05 5.92 12.38
CA TYR A 610 3.33 7.08 13.24
C TYR A 610 4.41 6.71 14.24
N GLY A 611 5.39 7.60 14.39
CA GLY A 611 6.45 7.46 15.39
C GLY A 611 5.95 7.68 16.82
N PRO A 612 6.84 7.61 17.83
CA PRO A 612 6.45 7.80 19.23
C PRO A 612 5.76 9.14 19.49
N GLN A 613 4.54 9.10 20.00
CA GLN A 613 3.70 10.26 20.36
C GLN A 613 2.82 9.85 21.55
N PRO A 614 3.08 10.35 22.77
CA PRO A 614 2.35 9.92 23.97
C PRO A 614 0.83 10.12 23.88
N ASN A 615 0.39 11.12 23.11
CA ASN A 615 -1.01 11.45 22.89
C ASN A 615 -1.69 10.67 21.75
N TYR A 616 -0.97 9.74 21.10
CA TYR A 616 -1.50 8.92 20.00
C TYR A 616 -1.80 7.51 20.48
N ALA A 617 -2.89 6.96 19.98
CA ALA A 617 -3.19 5.55 20.15
C ALA A 617 -3.97 4.99 18.94
N GLN A 618 -3.95 3.67 18.78
CA GLN A 618 -4.69 2.93 17.74
C GLN A 618 -5.35 1.70 18.34
N CYS A 619 -6.61 1.46 17.98
CA CYS A 619 -7.25 0.15 18.12
C CYS A 619 -7.28 -0.57 16.77
N LEU A 620 -6.89 -1.84 16.76
CA LEU A 620 -7.21 -2.77 15.68
C LEU A 620 -8.40 -3.60 16.10
N VAL A 621 -9.48 -3.50 15.34
CA VAL A 621 -10.75 -4.20 15.61
C VAL A 621 -10.90 -5.32 14.59
N GLU A 622 -11.07 -6.55 15.08
CA GLU A 622 -11.45 -7.71 14.30
C GLU A 622 -12.96 -7.93 14.44
N ALA A 623 -13.70 -7.83 13.33
CA ALA A 623 -15.12 -8.16 13.28
C ALA A 623 -15.34 -9.63 12.90
N GLU A 624 -16.53 -10.15 13.13
CA GLU A 624 -16.88 -11.54 12.76
C GLU A 624 -16.87 -11.77 11.25
N THR A 625 -17.31 -10.78 10.49
CA THR A 625 -17.34 -10.83 9.01
C THR A 625 -17.00 -9.47 8.40
N PRO A 626 -16.59 -9.43 7.13
CA PRO A 626 -16.34 -8.16 6.44
C PRO A 626 -17.59 -7.26 6.35
N GLU A 627 -18.80 -7.85 6.29
CA GLU A 627 -20.07 -7.11 6.28
C GLU A 627 -20.29 -6.42 7.63
N LYS A 628 -20.08 -7.17 8.73
CA LYS A 628 -20.15 -6.60 10.09
C LYS A 628 -19.09 -5.53 10.33
N SER A 629 -17.88 -5.71 9.79
CA SER A 629 -16.84 -4.69 9.82
C SER A 629 -17.34 -3.37 9.22
N ARG A 630 -17.99 -3.40 8.06
CA ARG A 630 -18.56 -2.21 7.40
C ARG A 630 -19.71 -1.58 8.18
N GLU A 631 -20.59 -2.38 8.78
CA GLU A 631 -21.68 -1.90 9.63
C GLU A 631 -21.14 -1.20 10.89
N LEU A 632 -20.16 -1.83 11.55
CA LEU A 632 -19.51 -1.28 12.74
C LEU A 632 -18.78 0.01 12.43
N GLN A 633 -17.99 0.07 11.37
CA GLN A 633 -17.32 1.28 10.92
C GLN A 633 -18.32 2.41 10.67
N ALA A 634 -19.46 2.09 10.04
CA ALA A 634 -20.51 3.05 9.77
C ALA A 634 -21.11 3.66 11.04
N MET A 635 -21.37 2.85 12.03
CA MET A 635 -21.92 3.27 13.32
C MET A 635 -20.89 4.03 14.15
N LEU A 636 -19.65 3.52 14.21
CA LEU A 636 -18.58 4.07 15.02
C LEU A 636 -18.07 5.43 14.51
N TYR A 637 -18.18 5.66 13.21
CA TYR A 637 -17.78 6.91 12.56
C TYR A 637 -18.48 8.15 13.16
N ASP A 638 -19.77 8.02 13.48
CA ASP A 638 -20.54 9.11 14.08
C ASP A 638 -20.48 9.06 15.62
N ARG A 639 -20.46 7.87 16.22
CA ARG A 639 -20.61 7.69 17.66
C ARG A 639 -19.33 7.91 18.47
N LEU A 640 -18.17 7.50 17.96
CA LEU A 640 -16.91 7.65 18.72
C LEU A 640 -16.52 9.11 18.97
N PRO A 641 -16.62 10.04 18.00
CA PRO A 641 -16.35 11.45 18.27
C PRO A 641 -17.29 12.09 19.30
N GLU A 642 -18.53 11.59 19.42
CA GLU A 642 -19.48 12.06 20.45
C GLU A 642 -19.12 11.54 21.85
N MET A 643 -18.58 10.31 21.93
CA MET A 643 -18.17 9.72 23.20
C MET A 643 -16.82 10.26 23.73
N PHE A 644 -15.94 10.64 22.81
CA PHE A 644 -14.59 11.15 23.11
C PHE A 644 -14.39 12.54 22.47
N PRO A 645 -15.08 13.57 22.99
CA PRO A 645 -15.10 14.90 22.36
C PRO A 645 -13.75 15.62 22.40
N ASP A 646 -12.89 15.29 23.36
CA ASP A 646 -11.55 15.86 23.49
C ASP A 646 -10.52 15.18 22.56
N ALA A 647 -10.89 14.08 21.91
CA ALA A 647 -10.04 13.31 21.04
C ALA A 647 -10.36 13.53 19.56
N LEU A 648 -9.34 13.56 18.73
CA LEU A 648 -9.48 13.38 17.29
C LEU A 648 -9.57 11.90 17.00
N VAL A 649 -10.76 11.41 16.64
CA VAL A 649 -10.98 10.00 16.34
C VAL A 649 -11.16 9.81 14.83
N ARG A 650 -10.45 8.82 14.26
CA ARG A 650 -10.59 8.40 12.86
C ARG A 650 -10.84 6.90 12.77
N VAL A 651 -11.98 6.54 12.20
CA VAL A 651 -12.29 5.14 11.87
C VAL A 651 -11.83 4.89 10.44
N ASN A 652 -10.84 4.05 10.26
CA ASN A 652 -10.19 3.81 8.98
C ASN A 652 -10.56 2.45 8.40
N SER A 653 -11.08 2.45 7.18
CA SER A 653 -11.17 1.25 6.34
C SER A 653 -9.83 1.02 5.65
N PHE A 654 -9.45 -0.23 5.46
CA PHE A 654 -8.22 -0.52 4.73
C PHE A 654 -8.42 -0.36 3.22
N GLU A 655 -7.47 0.32 2.59
CA GLU A 655 -7.36 0.50 1.15
C GLU A 655 -6.13 -0.24 0.61
N ILE A 656 -5.99 -0.37 -0.70
CA ILE A 656 -4.80 -0.96 -1.33
C ILE A 656 -3.55 -0.09 -1.12
N ASN A 657 -3.73 1.17 -0.74
CA ASN A 657 -2.65 2.11 -0.45
C ASN A 657 -2.57 2.41 1.05
N SER A 658 -1.43 2.96 1.49
CA SER A 658 -1.30 3.44 2.88
C SER A 658 -2.29 4.56 3.16
N ILE A 659 -2.97 4.49 4.30
CA ILE A 659 -3.92 5.52 4.74
C ILE A 659 -3.14 6.82 5.04
N PRO A 660 -3.45 7.94 4.39
CA PRO A 660 -2.77 9.20 4.64
C PRO A 660 -3.18 9.80 6.00
N GLN A 661 -2.35 10.69 6.55
CA GLN A 661 -2.66 11.42 7.79
C GLN A 661 -3.95 12.25 7.67
N ALA A 662 -4.20 12.83 6.50
CA ALA A 662 -5.43 13.51 6.15
C ALA A 662 -5.73 13.28 4.67
N LEU A 663 -6.99 13.29 4.27
CA LEU A 663 -7.36 13.11 2.86
C LEU A 663 -7.02 14.34 2.01
N ILE A 664 -7.19 15.53 2.59
CA ILE A 664 -6.93 16.82 1.93
C ILE A 664 -5.95 17.61 2.78
N GLU A 665 -4.89 18.08 2.16
CA GLU A 665 -3.87 18.95 2.78
C GLU A 665 -3.60 20.17 1.91
N ALA A 666 -3.84 21.34 2.47
CA ALA A 666 -3.47 22.64 1.92
C ALA A 666 -2.17 23.11 2.60
N ARG A 667 -1.03 22.93 1.94
CA ARG A 667 0.29 23.15 2.50
C ARG A 667 0.85 24.52 2.13
N PHE A 668 1.28 25.25 3.15
CA PHE A 668 2.00 26.51 3.03
C PHE A 668 3.45 26.32 3.44
N CYS A 669 4.38 26.94 2.70
CA CYS A 669 5.81 26.90 3.02
C CYS A 669 6.35 28.32 3.04
N GLY A 670 7.20 28.64 4.02
CA GLY A 670 7.79 29.95 4.25
C GLY A 670 8.81 29.92 5.39
N ASP A 671 9.27 31.08 5.83
CA ASP A 671 10.35 31.16 6.82
C ASP A 671 9.86 31.48 8.24
N ASP A 672 8.66 32.05 8.39
CA ASP A 672 8.12 32.50 9.69
C ASP A 672 6.93 31.61 10.12
N PRO A 673 7.03 30.93 11.28
CA PRO A 673 5.96 30.08 11.82
C PRO A 673 4.65 30.81 12.08
N GLU A 674 4.69 32.09 12.55
CA GLU A 674 3.49 32.84 12.87
C GLU A 674 2.69 33.21 11.61
N VAL A 675 3.39 33.52 10.52
CA VAL A 675 2.77 33.76 9.22
C VAL A 675 2.19 32.48 8.65
N LEU A 676 2.89 31.35 8.79
CA LEU A 676 2.39 30.04 8.37
C LEU A 676 1.14 29.65 9.14
N ASP A 677 1.13 29.87 10.45
CA ASP A 677 -0.06 29.59 11.28
C ASP A 677 -1.25 30.46 10.86
N SER A 678 -1.02 31.76 10.59
CA SER A 678 -2.06 32.67 10.13
C SER A 678 -2.66 32.20 8.79
N LEU A 679 -1.82 31.83 7.81
CA LEU A 679 -2.25 31.32 6.50
C LEU A 679 -3.02 30.00 6.65
N THR A 680 -2.53 29.11 7.50
CA THR A 680 -3.14 27.81 7.77
C THR A 680 -4.51 27.99 8.44
N ASN A 681 -4.64 28.91 9.39
CA ASN A 681 -5.90 29.20 10.05
C ASN A 681 -6.95 29.79 9.10
N LEU A 682 -6.54 30.65 8.14
CA LEU A 682 -7.45 31.12 7.07
C LEU A 682 -7.98 29.95 6.23
N ALA A 683 -7.11 29.01 5.87
CA ALA A 683 -7.52 27.83 5.14
C ALA A 683 -8.45 26.92 5.97
N LEU A 684 -8.16 26.75 7.26
CA LEU A 684 -9.00 25.99 8.19
C LEU A 684 -10.39 26.60 8.37
N GLU A 685 -10.50 27.93 8.40
CA GLU A 685 -11.80 28.61 8.45
C GLU A 685 -12.66 28.28 7.21
N ILE A 686 -12.03 28.26 6.02
CA ILE A 686 -12.72 27.87 4.78
C ILE A 686 -13.14 26.41 4.85
N MET A 687 -12.25 25.50 5.28
CA MET A 687 -12.57 24.09 5.43
C MET A 687 -13.72 23.85 6.40
N ARG A 688 -13.73 24.51 7.58
CA ARG A 688 -14.77 24.36 8.61
C ARG A 688 -16.14 24.86 8.18
N LYS A 689 -16.22 25.81 7.24
CA LYS A 689 -17.48 26.29 6.67
C LYS A 689 -18.16 25.25 5.79
N ASN A 690 -17.43 24.30 5.25
CA ASN A 690 -18.00 23.27 4.39
C ASN A 690 -18.58 22.13 5.25
N PRO A 691 -19.90 21.84 5.16
CA PRO A 691 -20.55 20.83 5.99
C PRO A 691 -20.10 19.39 5.71
N LYS A 692 -19.44 19.15 4.59
CA LYS A 692 -18.92 17.83 4.17
C LYS A 692 -17.51 17.55 4.73
N VAL A 693 -16.88 18.55 5.33
CA VAL A 693 -15.56 18.42 5.95
C VAL A 693 -15.69 17.84 7.36
N LEU A 694 -14.72 17.01 7.72
CA LEU A 694 -14.54 16.44 9.04
C LEU A 694 -13.09 16.65 9.50
N ASN A 695 -12.87 16.74 10.80
CA ASN A 695 -11.53 16.77 11.41
C ASN A 695 -10.59 17.85 10.83
N ALA A 696 -11.11 19.06 10.59
CA ALA A 696 -10.29 20.17 10.12
C ALA A 696 -9.31 20.63 11.21
N ARG A 697 -8.00 20.47 10.95
CA ARG A 697 -6.93 20.68 11.93
C ARG A 697 -5.65 21.24 11.30
N ASN A 698 -4.84 21.88 12.18
CA ASN A 698 -3.48 22.26 11.82
C ASN A 698 -2.56 21.02 11.91
N GLU A 699 -1.68 20.84 10.95
CA GLU A 699 -0.73 19.73 10.90
C GLU A 699 0.28 19.74 12.05
N TRP A 700 0.65 20.91 12.57
CA TRP A 700 1.55 21.02 13.71
C TRP A 700 0.85 20.72 15.06
N GLY A 701 -0.47 20.55 15.05
CA GLY A 701 -1.27 20.38 16.26
C GLY A 701 -1.55 21.70 16.96
N ASN A 702 -2.09 21.59 18.17
CA ASN A 702 -2.25 22.76 19.06
C ASN A 702 -0.92 23.03 19.76
N MET A 703 -0.67 24.29 20.14
CA MET A 703 0.47 24.62 20.97
C MET A 703 0.42 23.84 22.28
N ALA A 704 1.54 23.30 22.69
CA ALA A 704 1.71 22.62 23.97
C ALA A 704 2.17 23.59 25.06
N LEU A 705 1.70 23.35 26.26
CA LEU A 705 2.12 24.12 27.43
C LEU A 705 3.46 23.55 27.94
N MET A 706 4.42 24.43 28.19
CA MET A 706 5.72 24.08 28.77
C MET A 706 6.04 24.97 30.00
N ILE A 707 6.83 24.43 30.89
CA ILE A 707 7.42 25.22 31.99
C ILE A 707 8.76 25.78 31.50
N LYS A 708 8.88 27.12 31.51
CA LYS A 708 10.11 27.83 31.16
C LYS A 708 10.74 28.42 32.41
N ALA A 709 11.93 27.93 32.75
CA ALA A 709 12.76 28.52 33.81
C ALA A 709 13.84 29.39 33.12
N ASP A 710 13.79 30.67 33.39
CA ASP A 710 14.72 31.66 32.82
C ASP A 710 16.01 31.72 33.67
N TYR A 711 17.02 30.96 33.22
CA TYR A 711 18.29 30.84 33.92
C TYR A 711 19.04 32.16 33.99
N ASP A 712 19.38 32.63 35.24
CA ASP A 712 20.17 33.81 35.45
C ASP A 712 21.65 33.45 35.71
N PRO A 713 22.56 33.72 34.77
CA PRO A 713 23.97 33.37 34.92
C PRO A 713 24.67 34.11 36.08
N VAL A 714 24.18 35.29 36.50
CA VAL A 714 24.76 36.07 37.60
C VAL A 714 24.35 35.51 38.95
N LYS A 715 23.05 35.23 39.14
CA LYS A 715 22.53 34.58 40.34
C LYS A 715 23.12 33.18 40.51
N ALA A 716 23.06 32.38 39.46
CA ALA A 716 23.57 31.02 39.46
C ALA A 716 25.09 30.97 39.65
N GLY A 717 25.85 31.88 39.03
CA GLY A 717 27.30 32.00 39.22
C GLY A 717 27.71 32.32 40.68
N ARG A 718 26.93 33.14 41.41
CA ARG A 718 27.17 33.39 42.85
C ARG A 718 27.04 32.11 43.69
N LEU A 719 26.17 31.23 43.28
CA LEU A 719 25.91 29.93 43.93
C LEU A 719 26.78 28.80 43.35
N ASN A 720 27.60 29.10 42.36
CA ASN A 720 28.40 28.15 41.60
C ASN A 720 27.54 27.01 40.98
N VAL A 721 26.34 27.36 40.50
CA VAL A 721 25.41 26.44 39.83
C VAL A 721 25.44 26.72 38.34
N GLY A 722 25.71 25.68 37.56
CA GLY A 722 25.64 25.75 36.10
C GLY A 722 24.22 25.45 35.57
N ARG A 723 23.97 25.83 34.32
CA ARG A 723 22.72 25.46 33.65
C ARG A 723 22.51 23.91 33.61
N HIS A 724 23.59 23.17 33.47
CA HIS A 724 23.59 21.73 33.49
C HIS A 724 23.12 21.14 34.80
N ASP A 725 23.58 21.72 35.92
CA ASP A 725 23.17 21.29 37.27
C ASP A 725 21.67 21.53 37.47
N MET A 726 21.16 22.70 37.00
CA MET A 726 19.75 23.01 37.07
C MET A 726 18.90 22.00 36.29
N MET A 727 19.28 21.70 35.05
CA MET A 727 18.54 20.77 34.21
C MET A 727 18.60 19.32 34.74
N ASN A 728 19.72 18.89 35.27
CA ASN A 728 19.87 17.57 35.88
C ASN A 728 19.02 17.43 37.15
N ALA A 729 18.91 18.49 37.95
CA ALA A 729 18.06 18.50 39.15
C ALA A 729 16.58 18.33 38.78
N VAL A 730 16.08 19.06 37.76
CA VAL A 730 14.71 18.91 37.26
C VAL A 730 14.50 17.50 36.70
N LYS A 731 15.46 17.02 35.93
CA LYS A 731 15.39 15.66 35.32
C LYS A 731 15.39 14.53 36.36
N ALA A 732 16.17 14.71 37.45
CA ALA A 732 16.27 13.71 38.52
C ALA A 732 14.96 13.51 39.30
N VAL A 733 14.04 14.45 39.23
CA VAL A 733 12.74 14.33 39.88
C VAL A 733 11.79 13.40 39.18
N ASN A 734 11.71 13.46 37.84
CA ASN A 734 10.78 12.67 37.04
C ASN A 734 11.45 11.55 36.28
N ASP A 735 12.35 11.91 35.35
CA ASP A 735 12.92 10.97 34.40
C ASP A 735 14.10 10.19 34.97
N GLY A 736 14.71 10.71 36.06
CA GLY A 736 15.94 10.20 36.62
C GLY A 736 17.17 10.58 35.81
N THR A 737 18.32 10.66 36.51
CA THR A 737 19.61 10.91 35.88
C THR A 737 20.37 9.58 35.76
N ALA A 738 20.80 9.20 34.55
CA ALA A 738 21.55 7.96 34.33
C ALA A 738 22.93 8.05 35.00
N VAL A 739 23.22 7.15 35.95
CA VAL A 739 24.49 7.10 36.69
C VAL A 739 25.34 5.90 36.29
N GLY A 740 24.77 4.94 35.58
CA GLY A 740 25.50 3.78 35.09
C GLY A 740 24.61 2.73 34.44
N VAL A 741 25.13 1.52 34.29
CA VAL A 741 24.45 0.40 33.66
C VAL A 741 24.58 -0.85 34.52
N TYR A 742 23.46 -1.44 34.89
CA TYR A 742 23.40 -2.75 35.48
C TYR A 742 23.40 -3.83 34.37
N ARG A 743 24.23 -4.86 34.50
CA ARG A 743 24.33 -5.89 33.47
C ARG A 743 23.60 -7.16 33.92
N ASP A 744 22.49 -7.44 33.27
CA ASP A 744 21.68 -8.63 33.46
C ASP A 744 21.81 -9.52 32.21
N ARG A 745 22.76 -10.50 32.25
CA ARG A 745 23.07 -11.39 31.11
C ARG A 745 23.42 -10.61 29.83
N ASP A 746 22.52 -10.63 28.83
CA ASP A 746 22.66 -9.96 27.55
C ASP A 746 22.16 -8.51 27.58
N LYS A 747 21.49 -8.07 28.66
CA LYS A 747 20.84 -6.76 28.77
C LYS A 747 21.73 -5.75 29.51
N LYS A 748 21.72 -4.53 29.00
CA LYS A 748 22.26 -3.35 29.65
C LYS A 748 21.11 -2.56 30.21
N VAL A 749 20.83 -2.68 31.51
CA VAL A 749 19.76 -2.01 32.22
C VAL A 749 20.30 -0.68 32.75
N PRO A 750 19.78 0.50 32.35
CA PRO A 750 20.24 1.77 32.88
C PRO A 750 19.90 1.87 34.36
N VAL A 751 20.82 2.46 35.13
CA VAL A 751 20.63 2.80 36.55
C VAL A 751 20.32 4.29 36.60
N LEU A 752 19.13 4.61 37.08
CA LEU A 752 18.62 5.99 37.18
C LEU A 752 18.62 6.44 38.63
N LEU A 753 19.11 7.63 38.87
CA LEU A 753 19.10 8.28 40.18
C LEU A 753 17.96 9.32 40.20
N HIS A 754 17.02 9.09 41.11
CA HIS A 754 15.85 9.94 41.35
C HIS A 754 15.94 10.69 42.68
N THR A 755 15.29 11.84 42.73
CA THR A 755 15.08 12.59 43.95
C THR A 755 13.66 12.38 44.44
N ASP A 756 13.49 11.82 45.66
CA ASP A 756 12.16 11.67 46.30
C ASP A 756 11.63 13.05 46.73
N VAL A 757 10.76 13.61 45.92
CA VAL A 757 10.03 14.81 46.25
C VAL A 757 8.55 14.43 46.47
N LYS A 758 8.14 14.31 47.72
CA LYS A 758 6.77 13.95 48.10
C LYS A 758 5.82 15.14 47.88
N GLY A 759 4.86 14.99 47.00
CA GLY A 759 3.77 15.95 46.82
C GLY A 759 3.26 16.05 45.38
N SER A 760 2.14 16.69 45.18
CA SER A 760 1.66 17.15 43.89
C SER A 760 2.50 18.35 43.43
N TRP A 761 3.00 18.27 42.18
CA TRP A 761 3.75 19.39 41.62
C TRP A 761 2.81 20.54 41.28
N ASP A 762 2.98 21.64 42.01
CA ASP A 762 2.47 22.96 41.67
C ASP A 762 3.65 23.90 41.31
N MET A 763 3.36 25.09 40.85
CA MET A 763 4.41 26.04 40.45
C MET A 763 5.33 26.46 41.61
N GLU A 764 4.81 26.51 42.84
CA GLU A 764 5.59 26.85 44.05
C GLU A 764 6.58 25.72 44.38
N SER A 765 6.14 24.47 44.27
CA SER A 765 7.02 23.29 44.49
C SER A 765 8.18 23.23 43.49
N VAL A 766 7.97 23.71 42.25
CA VAL A 766 9.05 23.75 41.24
C VAL A 766 10.09 24.81 41.61
N GLU A 767 9.70 25.95 42.17
CA GLU A 767 10.63 26.97 42.61
C GLU A 767 11.52 26.51 43.78
N ASP A 768 10.99 25.67 44.67
CA ASP A 768 11.70 25.15 45.84
C ASP A 768 12.59 23.93 45.52
N LEU A 769 12.61 23.45 44.26
CA LEU A 769 13.40 22.29 43.86
C LEU A 769 14.89 22.49 44.16
N PRO A 770 15.53 21.60 44.98
CA PRO A 770 16.93 21.77 45.33
C PRO A 770 17.85 21.40 44.16
N ILE A 771 18.67 22.35 43.73
CA ILE A 771 19.72 22.16 42.75
C ILE A 771 21.03 21.93 43.50
N TRP A 772 21.70 20.83 43.19
CA TRP A 772 22.99 20.48 43.81
C TRP A 772 24.15 20.85 42.86
N ASN A 773 25.07 21.67 43.36
CA ASN A 773 26.28 22.04 42.62
C ASN A 773 27.51 21.24 43.00
N GLY A 774 27.31 20.07 43.54
CA GLY A 774 28.38 19.24 44.08
C GLY A 774 28.82 19.63 45.53
N ARG A 775 28.51 20.79 46.05
CA ARG A 775 28.86 21.22 47.44
C ARG A 775 27.68 21.68 48.28
N ASN A 776 26.81 22.45 47.71
CA ASN A 776 25.64 23.04 48.36
C ASN A 776 24.40 22.81 47.52
N SER A 777 23.23 22.92 48.14
CA SER A 777 21.98 22.99 47.40
C SER A 777 21.42 24.40 47.41
N ALA A 778 20.81 24.80 46.28
CA ALA A 778 20.07 26.06 46.20
C ALA A 778 18.70 25.78 45.56
N PRO A 779 17.62 26.42 45.98
CA PRO A 779 16.34 26.31 45.33
C PRO A 779 16.39 26.83 43.87
N LEU A 780 15.64 26.20 42.97
CA LEU A 780 15.57 26.60 41.56
C LEU A 780 15.21 28.07 41.39
N GLY A 781 14.29 28.59 42.19
CA GLY A 781 13.89 30.00 42.20
C GLY A 781 15.02 31.00 42.49
N GLN A 782 16.12 30.57 43.15
CA GLN A 782 17.29 31.41 43.39
C GLN A 782 18.27 31.51 42.24
N VAL A 783 18.18 30.62 41.27
CA VAL A 783 19.06 30.57 40.11
C VAL A 783 18.37 30.98 38.80
N ALA A 784 17.06 31.17 38.85
CA ALA A 784 16.26 31.64 37.73
C ALA A 784 15.73 33.07 37.98
N ASN A 785 15.46 33.83 36.92
CA ASN A 785 14.79 35.14 36.98
C ASN A 785 13.27 35.01 37.08
N GLY A 786 12.73 33.85 36.79
CA GLY A 786 11.32 33.50 36.93
C GLY A 786 11.10 32.10 36.35
N ILE A 787 10.05 31.50 36.87
CA ILE A 787 9.55 30.22 36.36
C ILE A 787 8.10 30.49 35.93
N GLY A 788 7.80 30.21 34.70
CA GLY A 788 6.46 30.48 34.15
C GLY A 788 6.03 29.45 33.11
N LEU A 789 4.75 29.54 32.78
CA LEU A 789 4.17 28.75 31.69
C LEU A 789 4.39 29.48 30.36
N ALA A 790 4.80 28.77 29.37
CA ALA A 790 4.96 29.26 28.00
C ALA A 790 4.31 28.28 27.01
N TRP A 791 4.00 28.76 25.82
CA TRP A 791 3.46 27.95 24.76
C TRP A 791 4.56 27.67 23.71
N GLU A 792 4.64 26.45 23.23
CA GLU A 792 5.51 26.10 22.11
C GLU A 792 4.79 25.21 21.11
N TYR A 793 5.25 25.21 19.86
CA TYR A 793 4.82 24.24 18.86
C TYR A 793 5.43 22.88 19.18
N PRO A 794 4.61 21.82 19.42
CA PRO A 794 5.12 20.49 19.77
C PRO A 794 5.77 19.79 18.60
N LEU A 795 5.50 20.26 17.40
CA LEU A 795 5.99 19.74 16.14
C LEU A 795 6.32 20.90 15.20
N VAL A 796 7.51 20.86 14.61
CA VAL A 796 7.95 21.78 13.54
C VAL A 796 8.29 20.93 12.31
N ARG A 797 7.68 21.25 11.17
CA ARG A 797 7.91 20.53 9.92
C ARG A 797 8.62 21.39 8.90
N THR A 798 9.50 20.74 8.12
CA THR A 798 10.04 21.32 6.89
C THR A 798 9.64 20.51 5.66
N TYR A 799 9.57 21.16 4.54
CA TYR A 799 9.44 20.60 3.21
C TYR A 799 10.53 21.22 2.32
N ASP A 800 11.46 20.38 1.86
CA ASP A 800 12.63 20.85 1.09
C ASP A 800 13.34 22.03 1.77
N ARG A 801 13.67 21.90 3.08
CA ARG A 801 14.36 22.89 3.94
C ARG A 801 13.57 24.14 4.30
N LYS A 802 12.35 24.34 3.80
CA LYS A 802 11.49 25.45 4.22
C LYS A 802 10.55 24.97 5.31
N LEU A 803 10.31 25.81 6.30
CA LEU A 803 9.25 25.53 7.26
C LEU A 803 7.93 25.35 6.50
N SER A 804 7.18 24.36 6.88
CA SER A 804 5.92 24.05 6.20
C SER A 804 4.83 23.67 7.19
N MET A 805 3.65 24.25 6.98
CA MET A 805 2.47 23.99 7.80
C MET A 805 1.28 23.72 6.87
N ALA A 806 0.45 22.73 7.20
CA ALA A 806 -0.70 22.38 6.39
C ALA A 806 -2.02 22.47 7.16
N ALA A 807 -3.03 23.03 6.51
CA ALA A 807 -4.42 22.83 6.89
C ALA A 807 -4.87 21.47 6.37
N GLN A 808 -5.26 20.61 7.30
CA GLN A 808 -5.65 19.23 7.02
C GLN A 808 -7.14 19.04 7.28
N CYS A 809 -7.79 18.23 6.45
CA CYS A 809 -9.14 17.75 6.77
C CYS A 809 -9.41 16.35 6.19
N ASP A 810 -10.39 15.70 6.80
CA ASP A 810 -11.00 14.47 6.33
C ASP A 810 -12.37 14.79 5.71
N VAL A 811 -12.98 13.82 5.05
CA VAL A 811 -14.25 13.97 4.34
C VAL A 811 -15.32 13.14 5.01
N LYS A 812 -16.51 13.72 5.24
CA LYS A 812 -17.64 12.99 5.81
C LYS A 812 -18.06 11.83 4.92
N ARG A 813 -18.54 10.76 5.53
CA ARG A 813 -19.04 9.57 4.86
C ARG A 813 -20.10 9.92 3.82
N GLY A 814 -20.06 9.24 2.66
CA GLY A 814 -20.96 9.49 1.55
C GLY A 814 -20.48 10.55 0.56
N HIS A 815 -19.40 11.26 0.86
CA HIS A 815 -18.76 12.21 -0.02
C HIS A 815 -17.39 11.75 -0.45
N THR A 816 -16.88 12.26 -1.55
CA THR A 816 -15.53 11.93 -2.06
C THR A 816 -14.55 13.07 -1.81
N MET A 817 -13.28 12.74 -1.64
CA MET A 817 -12.19 13.72 -1.52
C MET A 817 -12.23 14.74 -2.67
N LYS A 818 -12.45 14.27 -3.90
CA LYS A 818 -12.49 15.14 -5.07
C LYS A 818 -13.65 16.14 -5.03
N GLU A 819 -14.81 15.72 -4.55
CA GLU A 819 -15.97 16.58 -4.39
C GLU A 819 -15.66 17.73 -3.43
N VAL A 820 -15.25 17.39 -2.20
CA VAL A 820 -14.94 18.38 -1.17
C VAL A 820 -13.77 19.28 -1.59
N HIS A 821 -12.69 18.69 -2.14
CA HIS A 821 -11.57 19.47 -2.65
C HIS A 821 -11.99 20.48 -3.71
N SER A 822 -12.88 20.10 -4.65
CA SER A 822 -13.34 21.02 -5.71
C SER A 822 -14.15 22.20 -5.17
N GLU A 823 -14.86 22.01 -4.03
CA GLU A 823 -15.67 23.06 -3.40
C GLU A 823 -14.81 24.07 -2.62
N ILE A 824 -13.77 23.61 -1.92
CA ILE A 824 -12.92 24.49 -1.09
C ILE A 824 -11.74 25.07 -1.86
N ARG A 825 -11.40 24.50 -3.02
CA ARG A 825 -10.19 24.80 -3.77
C ARG A 825 -10.06 26.27 -4.16
N GLU A 826 -11.09 26.82 -4.78
CA GLU A 826 -11.03 28.19 -5.30
C GLU A 826 -10.86 29.24 -4.20
N GLU A 827 -11.49 29.04 -3.05
CA GLU A 827 -11.39 29.96 -1.93
C GLU A 827 -9.99 29.90 -1.30
N ILE A 828 -9.44 28.71 -1.10
CA ILE A 828 -8.09 28.54 -0.52
C ILE A 828 -7.00 29.04 -1.48
N GLU A 829 -7.11 28.79 -2.79
CA GLU A 829 -6.17 29.29 -3.79
C GLU A 829 -6.20 30.82 -3.96
N ARG A 830 -7.25 31.50 -3.49
CA ARG A 830 -7.38 32.98 -3.48
C ARG A 830 -6.70 33.63 -2.26
N ILE A 831 -6.24 32.87 -1.27
CA ILE A 831 -5.50 33.40 -0.13
C ILE A 831 -4.25 34.11 -0.66
N ARG A 832 -4.07 35.40 -0.31
CA ARG A 832 -2.89 36.16 -0.71
C ARG A 832 -1.69 35.70 0.07
N LEU A 833 -0.65 35.25 -0.62
CA LEU A 833 0.60 34.84 -0.02
C LEU A 833 1.56 36.03 0.06
N PRO A 834 2.26 36.24 1.20
CA PRO A 834 3.37 37.17 1.27
C PRO A 834 4.53 36.77 0.35
N GLU A 835 5.45 37.69 0.06
CA GLU A 835 6.65 37.41 -0.72
C GLU A 835 7.51 36.33 -0.05
N GLY A 836 7.99 35.35 -0.80
CA GLY A 836 8.77 34.20 -0.31
C GLY A 836 7.95 32.99 0.13
N TYR A 837 6.64 33.14 0.30
CA TYR A 837 5.75 32.03 0.67
C TYR A 837 5.18 31.31 -0.54
N THR A 838 5.03 29.99 -0.42
CA THR A 838 4.49 29.13 -1.48
C THR A 838 3.35 28.28 -0.95
N PHE A 839 2.45 27.89 -1.84
CA PHE A 839 1.31 27.06 -1.54
C PHE A 839 1.18 25.91 -2.55
N PHE A 840 0.80 24.74 -2.08
CA PHE A 840 0.42 23.61 -2.94
C PHE A 840 -0.48 22.62 -2.20
N TRP A 841 -1.26 21.87 -2.98
CA TRP A 841 -2.04 20.76 -2.46
C TRP A 841 -1.17 19.51 -2.31
N ASP A 842 -1.22 18.86 -1.14
CA ASP A 842 -0.44 17.66 -0.80
C ASP A 842 -1.36 16.46 -0.53
N SER A 843 -0.83 15.39 0.07
CA SER A 843 -1.54 14.17 0.44
C SER A 843 -2.18 13.44 -0.77
N GLN A 844 -3.35 12.84 -0.59
CA GLN A 844 -4.00 11.99 -1.58
C GLN A 844 -4.24 12.69 -2.93
N TYR A 845 -4.53 14.00 -2.92
CA TYR A 845 -4.69 14.77 -4.16
C TYR A 845 -3.42 14.82 -5.00
N LYS A 846 -2.26 15.06 -4.36
CA LYS A 846 -0.96 15.07 -5.03
C LYS A 846 -0.63 13.70 -5.59
N ASP A 847 -0.79 12.65 -4.78
CA ASP A 847 -0.51 11.27 -5.19
C ASP A 847 -1.37 10.85 -6.39
N GLN A 848 -2.67 11.17 -6.35
CA GLN A 848 -3.58 10.92 -7.47
C GLN A 848 -3.17 11.67 -8.74
N LYS A 849 -2.83 12.95 -8.61
CA LYS A 849 -2.38 13.78 -9.73
C LYS A 849 -1.08 13.25 -10.34
N GLU A 850 -0.14 12.85 -9.51
CA GLU A 850 1.15 12.28 -9.96
C GLU A 850 0.98 10.91 -10.62
N ALA A 851 0.13 10.03 -10.06
CA ALA A 851 -0.19 8.74 -10.66
C ALA A 851 -0.83 8.89 -12.04
N MET A 852 -1.80 9.82 -12.16
CA MET A 852 -2.45 10.11 -13.44
C MET A 852 -1.49 10.74 -14.45
N ALA A 853 -0.61 11.64 -14.01
CA ALA A 853 0.42 12.23 -14.86
C ALA A 853 1.42 11.17 -15.36
N ALA A 854 1.84 10.26 -14.49
CA ALA A 854 2.75 9.16 -14.84
C ALA A 854 2.14 8.21 -15.88
N LEU A 855 0.85 7.89 -15.76
CA LEU A 855 0.12 7.10 -16.76
C LEU A 855 -0.02 7.84 -18.09
N THR A 856 -0.45 9.11 -18.04
CA THR A 856 -0.72 9.90 -19.26
C THR A 856 0.55 10.23 -20.03
N LYS A 857 1.71 10.28 -19.37
CA LYS A 857 3.02 10.52 -20.00
C LYS A 857 3.33 9.53 -21.13
N TYR A 858 2.98 8.25 -20.95
CA TYR A 858 3.26 7.19 -21.91
C TYR A 858 2.09 6.86 -22.85
N PHE A 859 0.94 7.49 -22.65
CA PHE A 859 -0.23 7.28 -23.50
C PHE A 859 0.01 7.68 -24.97
N PRO A 860 0.66 8.82 -25.30
CA PRO A 860 0.99 9.16 -26.67
C PRO A 860 1.90 8.14 -27.36
N LEU A 861 2.87 7.58 -26.64
CA LEU A 861 3.76 6.54 -27.17
C LEU A 861 2.97 5.29 -27.56
N ALA A 862 2.09 4.82 -26.68
CA ALA A 862 1.23 3.68 -26.97
C ALA A 862 0.32 3.95 -28.17
N LEU A 863 -0.29 5.14 -28.28
CA LEU A 863 -1.10 5.53 -29.41
C LEU A 863 -0.31 5.56 -30.73
N ILE A 864 0.91 6.05 -30.74
CA ILE A 864 1.79 6.06 -31.91
C ILE A 864 2.12 4.62 -32.33
N MET A 865 2.52 3.76 -31.37
CA MET A 865 2.81 2.35 -31.67
C MET A 865 1.58 1.62 -32.23
N LEU A 866 0.41 1.88 -31.65
CA LEU A 866 -0.86 1.35 -32.10
C LEU A 866 -1.18 1.83 -33.52
N LEU A 867 -0.99 3.13 -33.81
CA LEU A 867 -1.18 3.70 -35.14
C LEU A 867 -0.24 3.06 -36.17
N VAL A 868 1.03 2.89 -35.82
CA VAL A 868 2.04 2.25 -36.72
C VAL A 868 1.60 0.83 -37.06
N ILE A 869 1.20 0.00 -36.07
CA ILE A 869 0.74 -1.37 -36.34
C ILE A 869 -0.52 -1.36 -37.21
N LEU A 870 -1.47 -0.48 -36.92
CA LEU A 870 -2.70 -0.38 -37.73
C LEU A 870 -2.40 0.04 -39.20
N VAL A 871 -1.49 0.99 -39.40
CA VAL A 871 -1.08 1.41 -40.75
C VAL A 871 -0.32 0.30 -41.46
N MET A 872 0.53 -0.43 -40.77
CA MET A 872 1.23 -1.62 -41.33
C MET A 872 0.23 -2.71 -41.71
N LEU A 873 -0.83 -2.91 -40.91
CA LEU A 873 -1.82 -3.95 -41.15
C LEU A 873 -2.72 -3.61 -42.35
N PHE A 874 -3.16 -2.35 -42.47
CA PHE A 874 -4.13 -1.95 -43.48
C PHE A 874 -3.51 -1.29 -44.73
N GLY A 875 -2.28 -0.79 -44.66
CA GLY A 875 -1.61 -0.10 -45.75
C GLY A 875 -2.21 1.29 -46.09
N ASN A 876 -3.03 1.86 -45.22
CA ASN A 876 -3.68 3.16 -45.39
C ASN A 876 -3.96 3.85 -44.04
N PHE A 877 -4.25 5.16 -44.06
CA PHE A 877 -4.57 5.95 -42.87
C PHE A 877 -6.07 6.05 -42.55
N ARG A 878 -6.97 5.76 -43.51
CA ARG A 878 -8.40 5.94 -43.35
C ARG A 878 -9.02 4.93 -42.38
N GLN A 879 -8.58 3.69 -42.46
CA GLN A 879 -9.07 2.61 -41.59
C GLN A 879 -8.61 2.77 -40.15
N PRO A 880 -7.34 3.07 -39.84
CA PRO A 880 -6.93 3.48 -38.49
C PRO A 880 -7.74 4.63 -37.91
N LEU A 881 -8.03 5.67 -38.69
CA LEU A 881 -8.84 6.80 -38.23
C LEU A 881 -10.27 6.38 -37.86
N ILE A 882 -10.89 5.49 -38.64
CA ILE A 882 -12.20 4.92 -38.29
C ILE A 882 -12.12 4.18 -36.96
N ILE A 883 -11.07 3.39 -36.73
CA ILE A 883 -10.86 2.66 -35.46
C ILE A 883 -10.77 3.66 -34.31
N PHE A 884 -9.96 4.71 -34.41
CA PHE A 884 -9.83 5.71 -33.34
C PHE A 884 -11.15 6.42 -33.02
N LEU A 885 -11.98 6.72 -34.01
CA LEU A 885 -13.30 7.30 -33.79
C LEU A 885 -14.26 6.36 -33.06
N ILE A 886 -14.16 5.06 -33.32
CA ILE A 886 -14.99 4.04 -32.64
C ILE A 886 -14.57 3.86 -31.18
N LEU A 887 -13.28 4.03 -30.85
CA LEU A 887 -12.81 3.92 -29.46
C LEU A 887 -13.52 4.91 -28.54
N LEU A 888 -13.86 6.11 -29.01
CA LEU A 888 -14.58 7.09 -28.23
C LEU A 888 -15.96 6.58 -27.79
N LEU A 889 -16.59 5.71 -28.55
CA LEU A 889 -17.89 5.14 -28.23
C LEU A 889 -17.87 4.23 -26.98
N SER A 890 -16.70 3.72 -26.61
CA SER A 890 -16.54 2.93 -25.38
C SER A 890 -16.90 3.71 -24.13
N LEU A 891 -16.70 5.02 -24.12
CA LEU A 891 -17.04 5.90 -23.00
C LEU A 891 -18.54 5.88 -22.67
N ILE A 892 -19.40 5.73 -23.68
CA ILE A 892 -20.86 5.68 -23.49
C ILE A 892 -21.23 4.51 -22.59
N GLY A 893 -20.73 3.31 -22.94
CA GLY A 893 -21.03 2.10 -22.17
C GLY A 893 -20.38 2.11 -20.79
N MET A 894 -19.15 2.61 -20.66
CA MET A 894 -18.46 2.74 -19.38
C MET A 894 -19.25 3.65 -18.41
N VAL A 895 -19.61 4.84 -18.85
CA VAL A 895 -20.33 5.80 -18.01
C VAL A 895 -21.70 5.25 -17.60
N PHE A 896 -22.42 4.66 -18.54
CA PHE A 896 -23.70 4.02 -18.27
C PHE A 896 -23.55 2.88 -17.26
N GLY A 897 -22.54 2.02 -17.42
CA GLY A 897 -22.29 0.89 -16.54
C GLY A 897 -21.98 1.32 -15.11
N LEU A 898 -21.10 2.29 -14.93
CA LEU A 898 -20.76 2.81 -13.59
C LEU A 898 -21.97 3.50 -12.94
N TRP A 899 -22.77 4.20 -13.73
CA TRP A 899 -23.98 4.85 -13.22
C TRP A 899 -25.05 3.84 -12.75
N VAL A 900 -25.30 2.77 -13.52
CA VAL A 900 -26.28 1.74 -13.17
C VAL A 900 -25.83 0.88 -11.98
N THR A 901 -24.54 0.54 -11.92
CA THR A 901 -24.00 -0.30 -10.85
C THR A 901 -23.68 0.46 -9.57
N GLY A 902 -23.58 1.81 -9.63
CA GLY A 902 -23.21 2.63 -8.49
C GLY A 902 -21.72 2.56 -8.12
N PHE A 903 -20.88 1.88 -8.90
CA PHE A 903 -19.46 1.85 -8.66
C PHE A 903 -18.81 3.21 -8.90
N GLN A 904 -17.81 3.51 -8.08
CA GLN A 904 -17.03 4.74 -8.23
C GLN A 904 -15.99 4.59 -9.34
N PHE A 905 -15.72 5.68 -10.05
CA PHE A 905 -14.66 5.70 -11.05
C PHE A 905 -13.30 5.80 -10.34
N GLY A 906 -12.49 4.78 -10.50
CA GLY A 906 -11.17 4.69 -9.88
C GLY A 906 -10.11 4.14 -10.84
N PHE A 907 -8.93 3.89 -10.27
CA PHE A 907 -7.78 3.43 -11.03
C PHE A 907 -8.02 2.09 -11.77
N PHE A 908 -8.74 1.16 -11.15
CA PHE A 908 -9.09 -0.12 -11.79
C PHE A 908 -10.08 0.04 -12.94
N CYS A 909 -10.97 1.04 -12.89
CA CYS A 909 -11.83 1.35 -14.03
C CYS A 909 -11.02 1.77 -15.25
N ILE A 910 -9.91 2.50 -15.05
CA ILE A 910 -8.99 2.87 -16.15
C ILE A 910 -8.34 1.61 -16.74
N ALA A 911 -7.88 0.67 -15.92
CA ALA A 911 -7.33 -0.60 -16.39
C ALA A 911 -8.37 -1.41 -17.18
N GLY A 912 -9.62 -1.47 -16.70
CA GLY A 912 -10.74 -2.07 -17.41
C GLY A 912 -11.04 -1.38 -18.74
N TRP A 913 -10.97 -0.05 -18.79
CA TRP A 913 -11.16 0.73 -20.02
C TRP A 913 -10.05 0.46 -21.04
N LEU A 914 -8.78 0.36 -20.62
CA LEU A 914 -7.67 -0.01 -21.50
C LEU A 914 -7.89 -1.40 -22.13
N GLY A 915 -8.34 -2.37 -21.35
CA GLY A 915 -8.72 -3.69 -21.85
C GLY A 915 -9.87 -3.63 -22.86
N LEU A 916 -10.89 -2.83 -22.55
CA LEU A 916 -12.02 -2.58 -23.43
C LEU A 916 -11.59 -1.98 -24.78
N LEU A 917 -10.66 -1.01 -24.78
CA LEU A 917 -10.11 -0.43 -26.00
C LEU A 917 -9.45 -1.52 -26.89
N GLY A 918 -8.64 -2.39 -26.29
CA GLY A 918 -8.00 -3.51 -27.01
C GLY A 918 -9.02 -4.46 -27.65
N MET A 919 -10.10 -4.78 -26.93
CA MET A 919 -11.17 -5.65 -27.44
C MET A 919 -11.94 -5.02 -28.60
N ILE A 920 -12.29 -3.74 -28.50
CA ILE A 920 -12.99 -3.01 -29.58
C ILE A 920 -12.14 -2.94 -30.83
N ILE A 921 -10.85 -2.59 -30.71
CA ILE A 921 -9.93 -2.52 -31.83
C ILE A 921 -9.87 -3.86 -32.55
N LYS A 922 -9.74 -4.95 -31.79
CA LYS A 922 -9.69 -6.32 -32.34
C LYS A 922 -10.95 -6.64 -33.15
N ASN A 923 -12.14 -6.31 -32.63
CA ASN A 923 -13.41 -6.56 -33.32
C ASN A 923 -13.52 -5.74 -34.62
N VAL A 924 -13.11 -4.47 -34.59
CA VAL A 924 -13.14 -3.59 -35.77
C VAL A 924 -12.13 -4.04 -36.83
N ILE A 925 -10.92 -4.49 -36.43
CA ILE A 925 -9.91 -5.03 -37.37
C ILE A 925 -10.47 -6.20 -38.14
N VAL A 926 -11.09 -7.17 -37.44
CA VAL A 926 -11.67 -8.36 -38.09
C VAL A 926 -12.78 -8.00 -39.05
N LEU A 927 -13.59 -6.97 -38.73
CA LEU A 927 -14.64 -6.50 -39.61
C LEU A 927 -14.07 -5.80 -40.86
N LEU A 928 -13.12 -4.88 -40.69
CA LEU A 928 -12.53 -4.11 -41.79
C LEU A 928 -11.69 -4.98 -42.71
N ASP A 929 -11.00 -5.99 -42.18
CA ASP A 929 -10.24 -6.96 -42.95
C ASP A 929 -11.17 -7.76 -43.90
N GLU A 930 -12.33 -8.21 -43.40
CA GLU A 930 -13.32 -8.89 -44.20
C GLU A 930 -13.87 -8.02 -45.34
N VAL A 931 -14.13 -6.72 -45.05
CA VAL A 931 -14.53 -5.75 -46.09
C VAL A 931 -13.45 -5.67 -47.17
N ASN A 932 -12.17 -5.61 -46.79
CA ASN A 932 -11.05 -5.57 -47.75
C ASN A 932 -10.94 -6.84 -48.56
N ILE A 933 -11.16 -8.01 -47.93
CA ILE A 933 -11.12 -9.33 -48.62
C ILE A 933 -12.22 -9.40 -49.68
N GLN A 934 -13.46 -9.02 -49.34
CA GLN A 934 -14.59 -9.06 -50.28
C GLN A 934 -14.43 -8.05 -51.42
N GLN A 935 -13.90 -6.86 -51.16
CA GLN A 935 -13.60 -5.89 -52.20
C GLN A 935 -12.51 -6.40 -53.16
N LYS A 936 -11.46 -7.04 -52.66
CA LYS A 936 -10.41 -7.68 -53.46
C LYS A 936 -10.95 -8.88 -54.30
N ALA A 937 -12.00 -9.53 -53.83
CA ALA A 937 -12.71 -10.58 -54.58
C ALA A 937 -13.66 -10.05 -55.67
N GLY A 938 -13.74 -8.70 -55.83
CA GLY A 938 -14.56 -8.07 -56.91
C GLY A 938 -16.02 -7.80 -56.51
N VAL A 939 -16.39 -7.95 -55.23
CA VAL A 939 -17.74 -7.62 -54.74
C VAL A 939 -17.94 -6.11 -54.77
N GLU A 940 -19.10 -5.66 -55.24
CA GLU A 940 -19.46 -4.21 -55.23
C GLU A 940 -19.25 -3.60 -53.86
N PRO A 941 -18.64 -2.39 -53.73
CA PRO A 941 -18.26 -1.81 -52.44
C PRO A 941 -19.38 -1.70 -51.43
N TYR A 942 -20.60 -1.30 -51.87
CA TYR A 942 -21.78 -1.17 -51.03
C TYR A 942 -22.22 -2.54 -50.46
N THR A 943 -22.29 -3.54 -51.35
CA THR A 943 -22.67 -4.89 -50.99
C THR A 943 -21.60 -5.54 -50.15
N ALA A 944 -20.30 -5.31 -50.46
CA ALA A 944 -19.16 -5.83 -49.67
C ALA A 944 -19.19 -5.37 -48.23
N VAL A 945 -19.53 -4.07 -47.96
CA VAL A 945 -19.62 -3.57 -46.58
C VAL A 945 -20.76 -4.24 -45.81
N ILE A 946 -21.91 -4.47 -46.43
CA ILE A 946 -23.07 -5.12 -45.80
C ILE A 946 -22.75 -6.60 -45.52
N GLU A 947 -22.36 -7.34 -46.58
CA GLU A 947 -22.13 -8.80 -46.41
C GLU A 947 -20.92 -9.14 -45.55
N ALA A 948 -19.86 -8.32 -45.54
CA ALA A 948 -18.76 -8.46 -44.61
C ALA A 948 -19.24 -8.27 -43.17
N THR A 949 -20.06 -7.27 -42.91
CA THR A 949 -20.62 -7.02 -41.59
C THR A 949 -21.53 -8.16 -41.15
N VAL A 950 -22.37 -8.68 -42.03
CA VAL A 950 -23.28 -9.80 -41.75
C VAL A 950 -22.46 -11.08 -41.46
N SER A 951 -21.42 -11.35 -42.23
CA SER A 951 -20.59 -12.54 -42.06
C SER A 951 -19.78 -12.53 -40.77
N ARG A 952 -19.38 -11.33 -40.31
CA ARG A 952 -18.61 -11.14 -39.07
C ARG A 952 -19.45 -10.85 -37.83
N ALA A 953 -20.75 -10.60 -37.95
CA ALA A 953 -21.64 -10.33 -36.84
C ALA A 953 -21.63 -11.46 -35.80
N ARG A 954 -21.69 -12.72 -36.23
CA ARG A 954 -21.70 -13.89 -35.32
C ARG A 954 -20.40 -14.05 -34.54
N PRO A 955 -19.20 -14.07 -35.14
CA PRO A 955 -17.95 -14.11 -34.39
C PRO A 955 -17.78 -12.95 -33.44
N VAL A 956 -18.08 -11.72 -33.85
CA VAL A 956 -17.93 -10.50 -33.03
C VAL A 956 -18.90 -10.50 -31.84
N LEU A 957 -20.17 -10.89 -32.05
CA LEU A 957 -21.13 -11.01 -30.95
C LEU A 957 -20.74 -12.11 -29.96
N MET A 958 -20.26 -13.26 -30.46
CA MET A 958 -19.80 -14.34 -29.58
C MET A 958 -18.61 -13.92 -28.75
N ALA A 959 -17.61 -13.28 -29.35
CA ALA A 959 -16.44 -12.76 -28.65
C ALA A 959 -16.83 -11.75 -27.57
N ALA A 960 -17.75 -10.85 -27.89
CA ALA A 960 -18.25 -9.90 -26.91
C ALA A 960 -19.02 -10.58 -25.76
N LEU A 961 -19.92 -11.49 -26.08
CA LEU A 961 -20.73 -12.21 -25.08
C LEU A 961 -19.87 -13.10 -24.18
N THR A 962 -18.88 -13.82 -24.74
CA THR A 962 -17.94 -14.61 -23.91
C THR A 962 -17.19 -13.75 -22.92
N THR A 963 -16.77 -12.54 -23.31
CA THR A 963 -16.07 -11.60 -22.44
C THR A 963 -17.02 -10.98 -21.41
N VAL A 964 -18.20 -10.54 -21.83
CA VAL A 964 -19.21 -9.95 -20.94
C VAL A 964 -19.60 -10.94 -19.86
N PHE A 965 -20.03 -12.14 -20.25
CA PHE A 965 -20.44 -13.16 -19.32
C PHE A 965 -19.28 -13.70 -18.48
N GLY A 966 -18.08 -13.81 -19.04
CA GLY A 966 -16.87 -14.19 -18.32
C GLY A 966 -16.45 -13.18 -17.24
N SER A 967 -16.79 -11.90 -17.41
CA SER A 967 -16.49 -10.84 -16.44
C SER A 967 -17.59 -10.63 -15.40
N ILE A 968 -18.77 -11.25 -15.53
CA ILE A 968 -19.88 -11.10 -14.57
C ILE A 968 -19.50 -11.52 -13.14
N PRO A 969 -18.76 -12.61 -12.88
CA PRO A 969 -18.37 -12.95 -11.52
C PRO A 969 -17.58 -11.85 -10.81
N LEU A 970 -16.76 -11.09 -11.54
CA LEU A 970 -16.01 -9.94 -10.99
C LEU A 970 -16.90 -8.72 -10.66
N LEU A 971 -18.13 -8.63 -11.16
CA LEU A 971 -19.04 -7.54 -10.79
C LEU A 971 -19.42 -7.58 -9.30
N PHE A 972 -19.33 -8.75 -8.69
CA PHE A 972 -19.63 -8.94 -7.27
C PHE A 972 -18.41 -8.76 -6.37
N ASP A 973 -17.25 -8.54 -6.95
CA ASP A 973 -16.03 -8.25 -6.23
C ASP A 973 -15.94 -6.76 -5.88
N ILE A 974 -15.63 -6.44 -4.62
CA ILE A 974 -15.61 -5.03 -4.15
C ILE A 974 -14.45 -4.26 -4.79
N VAL A 975 -13.30 -4.90 -4.97
CA VAL A 975 -12.09 -4.26 -5.53
C VAL A 975 -12.20 -4.10 -7.04
N PHE A 976 -12.59 -5.14 -7.75
CA PHE A 976 -12.59 -5.19 -9.21
C PHE A 976 -13.96 -4.96 -9.85
N GLY A 977 -15.03 -4.79 -9.06
CA GLY A 977 -16.38 -4.60 -9.57
C GLY A 977 -16.52 -3.40 -10.51
N GLY A 978 -15.88 -2.27 -10.21
CA GLY A 978 -15.85 -1.10 -11.10
C GLY A 978 -15.14 -1.35 -12.43
N MET A 979 -14.06 -2.14 -12.41
CA MET A 979 -13.37 -2.60 -13.62
C MET A 979 -14.26 -3.54 -14.44
N ALA A 980 -14.89 -4.51 -13.79
CA ALA A 980 -15.81 -5.44 -14.44
C ALA A 980 -17.01 -4.71 -15.04
N ALA A 981 -17.60 -3.76 -14.32
CA ALA A 981 -18.68 -2.91 -14.84
C ALA A 981 -18.27 -2.14 -16.11
N THR A 982 -17.06 -1.58 -16.11
CA THR A 982 -16.50 -0.90 -17.29
C THR A 982 -16.39 -1.85 -18.49
N ILE A 983 -15.91 -3.09 -18.27
CA ILE A 983 -15.78 -4.08 -19.35
C ILE A 983 -17.15 -4.58 -19.81
N VAL A 984 -18.03 -5.01 -18.91
CA VAL A 984 -19.33 -5.62 -19.21
C VAL A 984 -20.22 -4.65 -19.98
N PHE A 985 -20.47 -3.48 -19.43
CA PHE A 985 -21.33 -2.49 -20.05
C PHE A 985 -20.63 -1.79 -21.22
N GLY A 986 -19.34 -1.47 -21.07
CA GLY A 986 -18.55 -0.86 -22.13
C GLY A 986 -18.49 -1.72 -23.39
N LEU A 987 -18.20 -3.01 -23.25
CA LEU A 987 -18.12 -3.93 -24.39
C LEU A 987 -19.50 -4.22 -24.99
N SER A 988 -20.54 -4.36 -24.17
CA SER A 988 -21.91 -4.58 -24.66
C SER A 988 -22.38 -3.43 -25.57
N PHE A 989 -22.24 -2.19 -25.10
CA PHE A 989 -22.56 -1.01 -25.90
C PHE A 989 -21.63 -0.87 -27.11
N ALA A 990 -20.33 -0.95 -26.89
CA ALA A 990 -19.35 -0.78 -27.97
C ALA A 990 -19.51 -1.82 -29.08
N THR A 991 -19.87 -3.06 -28.76
CA THR A 991 -20.06 -4.11 -29.78
C THR A 991 -21.29 -3.83 -30.63
N LEU A 992 -22.41 -3.46 -29.99
CA LEU A 992 -23.62 -3.07 -30.73
C LEU A 992 -23.33 -1.88 -31.62
N LEU A 993 -22.70 -0.83 -31.08
CA LEU A 993 -22.36 0.36 -31.83
C LEU A 993 -21.36 0.06 -32.97
N THR A 994 -20.36 -0.78 -32.72
CA THR A 994 -19.37 -1.16 -33.73
C THR A 994 -20.02 -1.81 -34.95
N LEU A 995 -20.98 -2.71 -34.77
CA LEU A 995 -21.67 -3.38 -35.88
C LEU A 995 -22.46 -2.44 -36.75
N PHE A 996 -22.92 -1.30 -36.22
CA PHE A 996 -23.71 -0.30 -37.01
C PHE A 996 -22.85 0.90 -37.38
N VAL A 997 -22.00 1.41 -36.51
CA VAL A 997 -21.24 2.65 -36.73
C VAL A 997 -20.06 2.43 -37.66
N THR A 998 -19.37 1.26 -37.55
CA THR A 998 -18.23 0.97 -38.43
C THR A 998 -18.59 0.98 -39.91
N PRO A 999 -19.66 0.28 -40.37
CA PRO A 999 -20.12 0.37 -41.76
C PRO A 999 -20.50 1.79 -42.18
N ALA A 1000 -21.17 2.55 -41.26
CA ALA A 1000 -21.55 3.93 -41.55
C ALA A 1000 -20.31 4.84 -41.74
N LEU A 1001 -19.35 4.78 -40.84
CA LEU A 1001 -18.08 5.52 -40.95
C LEU A 1001 -17.30 5.11 -42.20
N TYR A 1002 -17.20 3.81 -42.46
CA TYR A 1002 -16.51 3.30 -43.66
C TYR A 1002 -17.11 3.88 -44.95
N THR A 1003 -18.44 3.87 -45.06
CA THR A 1003 -19.12 4.44 -46.24
C THR A 1003 -18.94 5.96 -46.37
N VAL A 1004 -18.81 6.70 -45.27
CA VAL A 1004 -18.50 8.13 -45.29
C VAL A 1004 -17.07 8.38 -45.76
N PHE A 1005 -16.08 7.69 -45.16
CA PHE A 1005 -14.65 7.90 -45.44
C PHE A 1005 -14.23 7.47 -46.85
N TYR A 1006 -14.90 6.45 -47.40
CA TYR A 1006 -14.65 5.96 -48.74
C TYR A 1006 -15.67 6.46 -49.78
N LYS A 1007 -16.56 7.35 -49.35
CA LYS A 1007 -17.60 7.98 -50.25
C LYS A 1007 -18.39 6.94 -51.03
N ILE A 1008 -18.78 5.85 -50.35
CA ILE A 1008 -19.57 4.79 -51.01
C ILE A 1008 -21.05 5.17 -50.97
N SER A 1009 -21.72 5.19 -52.17
CA SER A 1009 -23.15 5.35 -52.32
C SER A 1009 -23.74 4.18 -53.07
N LYS A 1010 -25.05 3.96 -52.92
CA LYS A 1010 -25.77 2.99 -53.73
C LYS A 1010 -25.78 3.48 -55.20
N ARG A 1011 -25.43 2.63 -56.18
CA ARG A 1011 -25.60 2.99 -57.61
C ARG A 1011 -27.07 3.29 -57.85
N GLY A 1012 -27.41 4.56 -58.03
CA GLY A 1012 -28.79 4.98 -58.34
C GLY A 1012 -29.32 6.14 -57.45
N GLU A 1013 -28.52 6.69 -56.53
CA GLU A 1013 -28.79 8.00 -55.86
C GLU A 1013 -27.70 8.99 -56.20
#